data_9fdebdf861214421dee4406942059d49
#
_entry.id   9fdebdf861214421dee4406942059d49
#
_cell.length_a   1.000
_cell.length_b   1.000
_cell.length_c   1.000
_cell.angle_alpha   90.00
_cell.angle_beta   90.00
_cell.angle_gamma   90.00
#
_symmetry.space_group_name_H-M   'P 1'
#
loop_
_entity.id
_entity.type
_entity.pdbx_description
1 polymer ?
#
loop_
_entity_poly.entity_id
_entity_poly.type
_entity_poly.pdbx_seq_one_letter_code
_entity_poly.pdbx_strand_id
1 'polypeptide(L)'
;MQNIDHIEVRGARVHNLKNVNVDIPLGELVGIAGVSGSGKSSLALGVLYAEGSRRYLEALSTYTRRRIAQAGKASVDDVRYVPAALALHQRPAVPGVRSTFGTSSELLNSLRLLFSRVGSHVCPHCGEHVPPSLNVAAELPIPCPHCGSEFFGPGAESLAFNSEGACPTCSGTGIARTVNRAALVPDESKTIDEGAVVVWGTLMWDLMKQVCGAMGVRTNVPFCELTAAERDIVFNGPAEKKHILYKAKKGENFAELDFTYYNAVRTVENSLAKAKDEKGLRRVAKYLTEGPCPDCGGSRLSAAAREPIVRGINLAQATEMTLDEAVTWVASVPASLPDEMRPMAKSICESFESTARRLLELGLGYLSLDRAGATLSTGERQRVQLARSVRNRTTGVLYVMDEPSIGLHPANIDGLLGVMRDLIADGNSVVMVDHDTRILRAADHLIEMGPEAGACGGALVAQGSVEKVANDSESIIGPYLSGAARVAARPRTPAEQMFDLGRIHLESSGLHTVKPFAIDIPKGRLIAVTGVSGSGKTTLVLETLIPALAAAAAGETLPEHVTAIEAEGIRRANLIDATPIGINVRSTVATYCGALDDVRRAYARTDSAKAAGLKMGDFSYNTGSLRCATCDGTGQISLDVQFLPDVDIACPDCHGSRYGTAAEKIRRSEKGAPDNQALSLPHLLALSVDEALPHVADVKKAHEKLQTLHDLGLGYLTLGESTPALSGGEAQRLKLASEMGRGQADAVFVFDEPTIGLHPRDVETLLGVFQHLVEQGATVVVVEHDLDFIANADYVIDMGPQGGKAGGRIVACGTPEEIAANQESITGRYLGI
;
A
#
# COMPACT_ATOMS: atom_id res chain seq x y z
N MET A 1 41.65 -0.44 24.46
CA MET A 1 40.22 -0.19 24.26
C MET A 1 39.55 -1.56 24.33
N GLN A 2 38.55 -1.76 25.15
CA GLN A 2 37.75 -2.99 25.09
C GLN A 2 37.13 -3.04 23.68
N ASN A 3 37.32 -4.17 23.01
CA ASN A 3 36.65 -4.41 21.72
C ASN A 3 35.15 -4.54 22.02
N ILE A 4 34.34 -3.55 21.66
CA ILE A 4 32.91 -3.57 21.84
C ILE A 4 32.37 -4.38 20.67
N ASP A 5 31.85 -5.57 20.94
CA ASP A 5 31.40 -6.55 19.95
C ASP A 5 29.89 -6.82 20.00
N HIS A 6 29.15 -6.19 20.97
CA HIS A 6 27.71 -6.35 21.11
C HIS A 6 27.03 -5.12 21.67
N ILE A 7 25.71 -4.99 21.39
CA ILE A 7 24.79 -4.05 22.02
C ILE A 7 24.22 -4.71 23.26
N GLU A 8 24.27 -4.02 24.41
CA GLU A 8 23.66 -4.49 25.64
C GLU A 8 22.28 -3.84 25.85
N VAL A 9 21.22 -4.64 25.90
CA VAL A 9 19.87 -4.19 26.27
C VAL A 9 19.54 -4.76 27.64
N ARG A 10 19.09 -3.91 28.57
CA ARG A 10 18.72 -4.31 29.92
C ARG A 10 17.35 -3.72 30.29
N GLY A 11 16.45 -4.58 30.77
CA GLY A 11 15.17 -4.20 31.31
C GLY A 11 14.21 -3.60 30.30
N ALA A 12 14.16 -4.14 29.07
CA ALA A 12 13.23 -3.61 28.04
C ALA A 12 11.78 -3.98 28.35
N ARG A 13 10.91 -2.95 28.36
CA ARG A 13 9.46 -3.04 28.68
C ARG A 13 8.60 -2.25 27.70
N VAL A 14 9.04 -2.14 26.45
CA VAL A 14 8.30 -1.47 25.39
C VAL A 14 7.15 -2.36 24.96
N HIS A 15 5.94 -1.82 24.90
CA HIS A 15 4.71 -2.53 24.57
C HIS A 15 4.53 -3.80 25.46
N ASN A 16 4.56 -5.00 24.86
CA ASN A 16 4.38 -6.28 25.57
C ASN A 16 5.68 -6.89 26.09
N LEU A 17 6.85 -6.25 25.96
CA LEU A 17 8.12 -6.81 26.42
C LEU A 17 8.17 -6.95 27.94
N LYS A 18 8.59 -8.13 28.41
CA LYS A 18 8.61 -8.52 29.83
C LYS A 18 10.01 -8.39 30.44
N ASN A 19 10.51 -7.15 30.62
CA ASN A 19 11.80 -6.90 31.25
C ASN A 19 12.97 -7.64 30.55
N VAL A 20 13.00 -7.57 29.23
CA VAL A 20 13.93 -8.33 28.38
C VAL A 20 15.36 -7.83 28.56
N ASN A 21 16.27 -8.79 28.79
CA ASN A 21 17.70 -8.58 28.76
C ASN A 21 18.30 -9.39 27.61
N VAL A 22 19.02 -8.75 26.71
CA VAL A 22 19.60 -9.39 25.53
C VAL A 22 20.88 -8.70 25.08
N ASP A 23 21.85 -9.49 24.66
CA ASP A 23 23.09 -9.03 24.04
C ASP A 23 23.03 -9.33 22.53
N ILE A 24 23.25 -8.31 21.70
CA ILE A 24 23.07 -8.37 20.25
C ILE A 24 24.43 -8.11 19.58
N PRO A 25 24.99 -9.08 18.87
CA PRO A 25 26.30 -8.92 18.25
C PRO A 25 26.32 -7.80 17.20
N LEU A 26 27.47 -7.12 17.12
CA LEU A 26 27.75 -6.09 16.12
C LEU A 26 28.54 -6.68 14.94
N GLY A 27 28.33 -6.11 13.75
CA GLY A 27 29.03 -6.57 12.52
C GLY A 27 28.51 -7.91 12.00
N GLU A 28 27.34 -8.36 12.45
CA GLU A 28 26.71 -9.62 12.07
C GLU A 28 25.30 -9.39 11.51
N LEU A 29 24.77 -10.42 10.84
CA LEU A 29 23.36 -10.51 10.44
C LEU A 29 22.58 -11.18 11.58
N VAL A 30 21.81 -10.39 12.31
CA VAL A 30 21.00 -10.86 13.42
C VAL A 30 19.56 -10.98 13.01
N GLY A 31 18.97 -12.17 13.15
CA GLY A 31 17.55 -12.43 12.91
C GLY A 31 16.76 -12.41 14.22
N ILE A 32 15.62 -11.70 14.25
CA ILE A 32 14.65 -11.75 15.34
C ILE A 32 13.43 -12.53 14.85
N ALA A 33 13.21 -13.71 15.43
CA ALA A 33 12.13 -14.63 15.10
C ALA A 33 11.07 -14.70 16.21
N GLY A 34 9.95 -15.36 15.95
CA GLY A 34 8.89 -15.67 16.92
C GLY A 34 7.49 -15.50 16.33
N VAL A 35 6.47 -15.97 17.04
CA VAL A 35 5.07 -15.89 16.59
C VAL A 35 4.58 -14.45 16.41
N SER A 36 3.51 -14.25 15.67
CA SER A 36 2.91 -12.92 15.47
C SER A 36 2.48 -12.33 16.81
N GLY A 37 2.76 -11.05 17.07
CA GLY A 37 2.45 -10.40 18.36
C GLY A 37 3.36 -10.78 19.54
N SER A 38 4.47 -11.51 19.34
CA SER A 38 5.41 -11.91 20.41
C SER A 38 6.37 -10.82 20.88
N GLY A 39 6.36 -9.61 20.28
CA GLY A 39 7.21 -8.49 20.69
C GLY A 39 8.48 -8.28 19.84
N LYS A 40 8.63 -8.95 18.70
CA LYS A 40 9.77 -8.80 17.76
C LYS A 40 10.02 -7.35 17.36
N SER A 41 9.02 -6.72 16.75
CA SER A 41 9.11 -5.31 16.31
C SER A 41 9.22 -4.35 17.51
N SER A 42 8.71 -4.73 18.70
CA SER A 42 8.92 -3.96 19.94
C SER A 42 10.39 -3.93 20.33
N LEU A 43 11.12 -5.04 20.21
CA LEU A 43 12.55 -5.10 20.45
C LEU A 43 13.33 -4.38 19.34
N ALA A 44 13.08 -4.69 18.07
CA ALA A 44 13.81 -4.16 16.93
C ALA A 44 13.60 -2.65 16.74
N LEU A 45 12.36 -2.23 16.57
CA LEU A 45 12.01 -0.83 16.30
C LEU A 45 11.81 -0.02 17.59
N GLY A 46 11.10 -0.59 18.57
CA GLY A 46 10.74 0.08 19.82
C GLY A 46 11.92 0.28 20.77
N VAL A 47 12.95 -0.54 20.72
CA VAL A 47 14.15 -0.42 21.56
C VAL A 47 15.38 -0.04 20.73
N LEU A 48 15.85 -0.89 19.84
CA LEU A 48 17.14 -0.71 19.14
C LEU A 48 17.14 0.51 18.24
N TYR A 49 16.16 0.59 17.35
CA TYR A 49 16.05 1.76 16.44
C TYR A 49 15.75 3.04 17.23
N ALA A 50 14.81 2.99 18.18
CA ALA A 50 14.44 4.18 18.96
C ALA A 50 15.62 4.76 19.73
N GLU A 51 16.41 3.94 20.43
CA GLU A 51 17.59 4.39 21.19
C GLU A 51 18.76 4.78 20.30
N GLY A 52 19.05 4.03 19.23
CA GLY A 52 20.11 4.36 18.27
C GLY A 52 19.83 5.65 17.50
N SER A 53 18.60 5.83 17.02
CA SER A 53 18.17 7.06 16.35
C SER A 53 18.17 8.26 17.32
N ARG A 54 17.64 8.11 18.53
CA ARG A 54 17.60 9.18 19.54
C ARG A 54 19.01 9.69 19.87
N ARG A 55 19.96 8.80 20.18
CA ARG A 55 21.35 9.17 20.52
C ARG A 55 22.06 9.87 19.37
N TYR A 56 21.83 9.42 18.12
CA TYR A 56 22.36 10.09 16.96
C TYR A 56 21.79 11.52 16.83
N LEU A 57 20.48 11.68 17.00
CA LEU A 57 19.82 13.00 16.93
C LEU A 57 20.23 13.92 18.08
N GLU A 58 20.50 13.40 19.28
CA GLU A 58 21.01 14.18 20.40
C GLU A 58 22.39 14.82 20.13
N ALA A 59 23.20 14.19 19.30
CA ALA A 59 24.49 14.72 18.87
C ALA A 59 24.38 15.88 17.86
N LEU A 60 23.19 16.05 17.21
CA LEU A 60 22.97 17.12 16.24
C LEU A 60 22.58 18.44 16.91
N SER A 61 22.75 19.57 16.16
CA SER A 61 22.34 20.88 16.63
C SER A 61 20.84 20.95 16.92
N THR A 62 20.42 21.82 17.86
CA THR A 62 19.00 22.00 18.24
C THR A 62 18.11 22.38 17.05
N TYR A 63 18.66 23.13 16.09
CA TYR A 63 17.94 23.51 14.86
C TYR A 63 17.63 22.29 13.98
N THR A 64 18.59 21.40 13.80
CA THR A 64 18.44 20.16 13.00
C THR A 64 17.49 19.20 13.70
N ARG A 65 17.61 19.03 15.01
CA ARG A 65 16.71 18.18 15.80
C ARG A 65 15.23 18.55 15.67
N ARG A 66 14.91 19.82 15.58
CA ARG A 66 13.53 20.31 15.43
C ARG A 66 12.88 19.99 14.09
N ARG A 67 13.65 19.59 13.08
CA ARG A 67 13.17 19.29 11.72
C ARG A 67 13.10 17.79 11.39
N ILE A 68 13.61 16.94 12.27
CA ILE A 68 13.66 15.51 12.07
C ILE A 68 12.70 14.85 13.06
N ALA A 69 11.86 13.95 12.59
CA ALA A 69 10.97 13.16 13.44
C ALA A 69 11.79 12.38 14.47
N GLN A 70 11.49 12.57 15.76
CA GLN A 70 12.19 11.91 16.84
C GLN A 70 11.44 10.65 17.26
N ALA A 71 12.15 9.52 17.36
CA ALA A 71 11.62 8.37 18.05
C ALA A 71 11.47 8.69 19.55
N GLY A 72 10.37 8.25 20.16
CA GLY A 72 10.15 8.38 21.59
C GLY A 72 11.22 7.63 22.39
N LYS A 73 11.47 8.06 23.63
CA LYS A 73 12.37 7.32 24.53
C LYS A 73 11.80 5.93 24.82
N ALA A 74 12.62 4.90 24.59
CA ALA A 74 12.23 3.54 24.87
C ALA A 74 12.06 3.32 26.39
N SER A 75 11.10 2.48 26.78
CA SER A 75 10.92 2.04 28.16
C SER A 75 11.92 0.92 28.47
N VAL A 76 13.15 1.32 28.85
CA VAL A 76 14.28 0.41 29.15
C VAL A 76 15.03 0.91 30.37
N ASP A 77 15.69 0.02 31.11
CA ASP A 77 16.57 0.43 32.20
C ASP A 77 17.88 1.00 31.63
N ASP A 78 18.53 0.31 30.70
CA ASP A 78 19.76 0.74 30.05
C ASP A 78 19.91 0.09 28.67
N VAL A 79 20.49 0.84 27.70
CA VAL A 79 20.98 0.31 26.43
C VAL A 79 22.39 0.86 26.20
N ARG A 80 23.38 -0.02 26.02
CA ARG A 80 24.77 0.39 25.79
C ARG A 80 25.23 -0.02 24.41
N TYR A 81 26.19 0.72 23.90
CA TYR A 81 26.93 0.46 22.66
C TYR A 81 26.05 0.39 21.40
N VAL A 82 24.84 0.96 21.43
CA VAL A 82 23.99 1.02 20.26
C VAL A 82 24.52 2.07 19.27
N PRO A 83 24.81 1.68 18.01
CA PRO A 83 25.22 2.60 16.94
C PRO A 83 24.09 3.55 16.55
N ALA A 84 24.39 4.54 15.70
CA ALA A 84 23.38 5.27 14.97
C ALA A 84 22.50 4.28 14.19
N ALA A 85 21.19 4.34 14.35
CA ALA A 85 20.29 3.36 13.76
C ALA A 85 19.42 3.95 12.63
N LEU A 86 19.28 3.18 11.57
CA LEU A 86 18.38 3.44 10.46
C LEU A 86 17.35 2.31 10.39
N ALA A 87 16.05 2.67 10.24
CA ALA A 87 14.99 1.68 10.12
C ALA A 87 14.47 1.57 8.68
N LEU A 88 14.25 0.33 8.23
CA LEU A 88 13.40 0.01 7.09
C LEU A 88 12.12 -0.61 7.63
N HIS A 89 11.07 0.20 7.65
CA HIS A 89 9.77 -0.22 8.16
C HIS A 89 9.08 -1.17 7.19
N GLN A 90 8.28 -2.09 7.71
CA GLN A 90 7.40 -2.98 6.94
C GLN A 90 6.56 -2.22 5.89
N ARG A 91 6.09 -1.03 6.24
CA ARG A 91 5.27 -0.17 5.37
C ARG A 91 5.92 1.19 5.17
N PRO A 92 6.77 1.34 4.13
CA PRO A 92 7.30 2.65 3.77
C PRO A 92 6.18 3.62 3.40
N ALA A 93 6.36 4.90 3.73
CA ALA A 93 5.42 5.95 3.35
C ALA A 93 5.19 5.96 1.83
N VAL A 94 3.93 6.22 1.43
CA VAL A 94 3.59 6.36 0.02
C VAL A 94 4.21 7.66 -0.50
N PRO A 95 5.04 7.60 -1.55
CA PRO A 95 5.66 8.79 -2.11
C PRO A 95 4.64 9.76 -2.70
N GLY A 96 4.98 11.06 -2.72
CA GLY A 96 4.13 12.08 -3.32
C GLY A 96 3.90 11.87 -4.83
N VAL A 97 2.87 12.50 -5.38
CA VAL A 97 2.39 12.34 -6.77
C VAL A 97 3.44 12.60 -7.86
N ARG A 98 4.48 13.39 -7.55
CA ARG A 98 5.61 13.66 -8.44
C ARG A 98 6.74 12.63 -8.35
N SER A 99 6.68 11.70 -7.40
CA SER A 99 7.71 10.68 -7.25
C SER A 99 7.52 9.56 -8.26
N THR A 100 8.65 9.12 -8.84
CA THR A 100 8.70 7.94 -9.72
C THR A 100 9.73 6.93 -9.17
N PHE A 101 9.74 5.72 -9.72
CA PHE A 101 10.79 4.75 -9.42
C PHE A 101 12.18 5.34 -9.70
N GLY A 102 12.37 6.03 -10.83
CA GLY A 102 13.64 6.69 -11.17
C GLY A 102 14.08 7.79 -10.21
N THR A 103 13.13 8.56 -9.63
CA THR A 103 13.47 9.55 -8.59
C THR A 103 13.70 8.89 -7.23
N SER A 104 12.90 7.90 -6.87
CA SER A 104 13.01 7.19 -5.59
C SER A 104 14.30 6.38 -5.48
N SER A 105 14.78 5.83 -6.60
CA SER A 105 16.06 5.12 -6.70
C SER A 105 17.27 6.04 -6.97
N GLU A 106 17.02 7.34 -7.24
CA GLU A 106 18.02 8.34 -7.65
C GLU A 106 18.67 8.08 -9.03
N LEU A 107 18.26 7.04 -9.75
CA LEU A 107 18.76 6.74 -11.10
C LEU A 107 18.50 7.88 -12.10
N LEU A 108 17.39 8.59 -11.92
CA LEU A 108 17.06 9.73 -12.77
C LEU A 108 18.08 10.86 -12.68
N ASN A 109 18.79 11.02 -11.55
CA ASN A 109 19.85 12.02 -11.40
C ASN A 109 21.01 11.75 -12.36
N SER A 110 21.45 10.48 -12.45
CA SER A 110 22.50 10.08 -13.39
C SER A 110 22.05 10.22 -14.85
N LEU A 111 20.78 9.89 -15.17
CA LEU A 111 20.24 10.10 -16.53
C LEU A 111 20.18 11.57 -16.90
N ARG A 112 19.66 12.44 -16.02
CA ARG A 112 19.63 13.89 -16.28
C ARG A 112 21.02 14.45 -16.53
N LEU A 113 22.00 14.01 -15.73
CA LEU A 113 23.40 14.40 -15.93
C LEU A 113 23.94 13.90 -17.27
N LEU A 114 23.61 12.67 -17.66
CA LEU A 114 23.99 12.10 -18.96
C LEU A 114 23.43 12.94 -20.11
N PHE A 115 22.12 13.23 -20.11
CA PHE A 115 21.48 14.05 -21.16
C PHE A 115 22.00 15.48 -21.19
N SER A 116 22.31 16.08 -20.04
CA SER A 116 22.88 17.42 -19.93
C SER A 116 24.32 17.49 -20.50
N ARG A 117 25.18 16.51 -20.18
CA ARG A 117 26.62 16.59 -20.42
C ARG A 117 27.10 15.96 -21.71
N VAL A 118 26.39 14.96 -22.22
CA VAL A 118 26.80 14.22 -23.42
C VAL A 118 25.70 14.17 -24.48
N GLY A 119 24.62 14.89 -24.28
CA GLY A 119 23.52 14.98 -25.24
C GLY A 119 23.83 15.86 -26.45
N SER A 120 23.12 15.62 -27.55
CA SER A 120 22.92 16.54 -28.64
C SER A 120 21.83 17.53 -28.22
N HIS A 121 22.12 18.84 -28.32
CA HIS A 121 21.19 19.90 -27.89
C HIS A 121 20.66 20.69 -29.08
N VAL A 122 19.44 21.19 -28.96
CA VAL A 122 18.80 22.03 -29.97
C VAL A 122 19.35 23.46 -29.90
N CYS A 123 19.81 24.01 -31.02
CA CYS A 123 20.20 25.42 -31.10
C CYS A 123 18.95 26.30 -31.03
N PRO A 124 18.85 27.24 -30.07
CA PRO A 124 17.66 28.10 -29.92
C PRO A 124 17.45 29.07 -31.06
N HIS A 125 18.46 29.28 -31.93
CA HIS A 125 18.39 30.23 -33.04
C HIS A 125 17.93 29.60 -34.35
N CYS A 126 18.39 28.38 -34.68
CA CYS A 126 18.02 27.72 -35.96
C CYS A 126 17.19 26.46 -35.77
N GLY A 127 16.98 25.95 -34.55
CA GLY A 127 16.19 24.75 -34.27
C GLY A 127 16.92 23.43 -34.61
N GLU A 128 18.16 23.47 -35.07
CA GLU A 128 18.91 22.28 -35.46
C GLU A 128 19.65 21.65 -34.27
N HIS A 129 19.77 20.34 -34.27
CA HIS A 129 20.55 19.60 -33.27
C HIS A 129 22.05 19.77 -33.47
N VAL A 130 22.74 20.19 -32.42
CA VAL A 130 24.21 20.28 -32.38
C VAL A 130 24.77 18.99 -31.77
N PRO A 131 25.72 18.32 -32.44
CA PRO A 131 26.34 17.08 -31.93
C PRO A 131 26.99 17.28 -30.55
N PRO A 132 27.10 16.24 -29.74
CA PRO A 132 27.82 16.29 -28.46
C PRO A 132 29.29 16.64 -28.66
N SER A 133 29.84 17.51 -27.80
CA SER A 133 31.22 18.01 -27.88
C SER A 133 31.78 18.27 -26.47
N LEU A 134 33.06 18.56 -26.37
CA LEU A 134 33.70 18.93 -25.11
C LEU A 134 33.08 20.20 -24.48
N ASN A 135 32.57 21.12 -25.30
CA ASN A 135 31.90 22.32 -24.80
C ASN A 135 30.62 21.97 -24.05
N VAL A 136 29.83 21.01 -24.56
CA VAL A 136 28.67 20.49 -23.87
C VAL A 136 29.06 19.86 -22.53
N ALA A 137 30.09 19.03 -22.56
CA ALA A 137 30.61 18.33 -21.36
C ALA A 137 31.11 19.30 -20.29
N ALA A 138 31.77 20.38 -20.70
CA ALA A 138 32.38 21.37 -19.82
C ALA A 138 31.47 22.55 -19.45
N GLU A 139 30.19 22.56 -19.89
CA GLU A 139 29.24 23.69 -19.70
C GLU A 139 29.77 25.02 -20.29
N LEU A 140 30.49 24.93 -21.39
CA LEU A 140 30.97 26.08 -22.15
C LEU A 140 29.99 26.45 -23.26
N PRO A 141 30.07 27.68 -23.81
CA PRO A 141 29.30 28.06 -24.98
C PRO A 141 29.45 27.06 -26.13
N ILE A 142 28.36 26.63 -26.70
CA ILE A 142 28.32 25.65 -27.79
C ILE A 142 28.16 26.44 -29.09
N PRO A 143 29.19 26.39 -29.99
CA PRO A 143 29.03 27.01 -31.31
C PRO A 143 28.13 26.14 -32.20
N CYS A 144 27.07 26.70 -32.74
CA CYS A 144 26.20 26.00 -33.66
C CYS A 144 26.87 25.92 -35.05
N PRO A 145 27.09 24.71 -35.59
CA PRO A 145 27.72 24.56 -36.89
C PRO A 145 26.81 24.99 -38.07
N HIS A 146 25.50 25.12 -37.82
CA HIS A 146 24.52 25.48 -38.87
C HIS A 146 24.33 27.00 -39.03
N CYS A 147 24.28 27.76 -37.92
CA CYS A 147 24.02 29.20 -37.97
C CYS A 147 25.10 30.07 -37.37
N GLY A 148 26.14 29.49 -36.77
CA GLY A 148 27.28 30.20 -36.19
C GLY A 148 27.03 30.89 -34.85
N SER A 149 25.78 30.79 -34.28
CA SER A 149 25.49 31.38 -32.98
C SER A 149 25.98 30.50 -31.85
N GLU A 150 26.32 31.13 -30.73
CA GLU A 150 26.69 30.41 -29.49
C GLU A 150 25.50 30.34 -28.54
N PHE A 151 25.36 29.20 -27.86
CA PHE A 151 24.32 28.97 -26.84
C PHE A 151 24.84 28.02 -25.75
N PHE A 152 24.12 27.90 -24.65
CA PHE A 152 24.42 26.95 -23.58
C PHE A 152 23.43 25.80 -23.62
N GLY A 153 23.94 24.58 -23.38
CA GLY A 153 23.09 23.40 -23.15
C GLY A 153 22.32 23.49 -21.81
N PRO A 154 21.18 22.79 -21.69
CA PRO A 154 20.43 22.78 -20.44
C PRO A 154 21.21 22.09 -19.32
N GLY A 155 21.20 22.70 -18.13
CA GLY A 155 21.72 22.07 -16.91
C GLY A 155 20.90 20.83 -16.50
N ALA A 156 21.46 19.96 -15.68
CA ALA A 156 20.75 18.77 -15.21
C ALA A 156 19.47 19.11 -14.42
N GLU A 157 19.39 20.29 -13.77
CA GLU A 157 18.20 20.74 -13.05
C GLU A 157 17.08 21.19 -14.00
N SER A 158 17.42 21.79 -15.12
CA SER A 158 16.47 22.16 -16.18
C SER A 158 15.84 20.94 -16.88
N LEU A 159 16.37 19.72 -16.62
CA LEU A 159 15.80 18.44 -17.06
C LEU A 159 15.00 17.73 -15.95
N ALA A 160 14.80 18.37 -14.80
CA ALA A 160 14.09 17.77 -13.67
C ALA A 160 12.59 18.12 -13.70
N PHE A 161 11.73 17.13 -13.85
CA PHE A 161 10.28 17.32 -13.87
C PHE A 161 9.67 17.74 -12.52
N ASN A 162 10.40 17.62 -11.42
CA ASN A 162 10.02 18.12 -10.09
C ASN A 162 10.57 19.53 -9.80
N SER A 163 11.23 20.15 -10.75
CA SER A 163 11.83 21.48 -10.69
C SER A 163 11.61 22.22 -12.02
N GLU A 164 12.65 22.81 -12.61
CA GLU A 164 12.59 23.67 -13.82
C GLU A 164 12.12 22.95 -15.08
N GLY A 165 12.42 21.66 -15.22
CA GLY A 165 12.03 20.84 -16.37
C GLY A 165 10.59 20.34 -16.33
N ALA A 166 9.77 20.78 -15.36
CA ALA A 166 8.39 20.34 -15.22
C ALA A 166 7.51 20.78 -16.40
N CYS A 167 6.66 19.88 -16.88
CA CYS A 167 5.59 20.27 -17.81
C CYS A 167 4.70 21.34 -17.19
N PRO A 168 4.48 22.49 -17.83
CA PRO A 168 3.70 23.60 -17.25
C PRO A 168 2.24 23.21 -16.99
N THR A 169 1.65 22.36 -17.84
CA THR A 169 0.24 21.95 -17.74
C THR A 169 -0.03 21.04 -16.55
N CYS A 170 0.79 20.00 -16.34
CA CYS A 170 0.60 19.07 -15.23
C CYS A 170 1.52 19.35 -14.04
N SER A 171 2.37 20.37 -14.11
CA SER A 171 3.35 20.71 -13.07
C SER A 171 4.20 19.52 -12.62
N GLY A 172 4.60 18.66 -13.58
CA GLY A 172 5.44 17.49 -13.33
C GLY A 172 4.73 16.26 -12.74
N THR A 173 3.39 16.24 -12.70
CA THR A 173 2.64 15.05 -12.23
C THR A 173 2.48 14.00 -13.32
N GLY A 174 2.55 14.38 -14.61
CA GLY A 174 2.29 13.50 -15.75
C GLY A 174 0.79 13.23 -15.99
N ILE A 175 -0.07 13.64 -15.08
CA ILE A 175 -1.52 13.40 -15.11
C ILE A 175 -2.22 14.74 -15.24
N ALA A 176 -3.23 14.81 -16.08
CA ALA A 176 -4.15 15.93 -16.15
C ALA A 176 -5.57 15.48 -15.80
N ARG A 177 -6.27 16.34 -15.08
CA ARG A 177 -7.69 16.17 -14.83
C ARG A 177 -8.45 16.92 -15.90
N THR A 178 -9.10 16.22 -16.79
CA THR A 178 -9.94 16.79 -17.83
C THR A 178 -11.42 16.62 -17.47
N VAL A 179 -12.24 17.54 -17.94
CA VAL A 179 -13.68 17.45 -17.68
C VAL A 179 -14.29 16.35 -18.55
N ASN A 180 -14.95 15.40 -17.93
CA ASN A 180 -15.66 14.33 -18.60
C ASN A 180 -17.00 14.82 -19.15
N ARG A 181 -17.08 15.10 -20.44
CA ARG A 181 -18.29 15.62 -21.09
C ARG A 181 -19.49 14.67 -20.96
N ALA A 182 -19.27 13.36 -21.05
CA ALA A 182 -20.33 12.37 -20.87
C ALA A 182 -20.92 12.42 -19.44
N ALA A 183 -20.10 12.68 -18.43
CA ALA A 183 -20.57 12.85 -17.05
C ALA A 183 -21.34 14.17 -16.83
N LEU A 184 -21.18 15.16 -17.73
CA LEU A 184 -21.94 16.41 -17.65
C LEU A 184 -23.37 16.24 -18.18
N VAL A 185 -23.57 15.34 -19.15
CA VAL A 185 -24.85 15.02 -19.79
C VAL A 185 -24.99 13.50 -19.84
N PRO A 186 -25.32 12.86 -18.71
CA PRO A 186 -25.37 11.39 -18.65
C PRO A 186 -26.61 10.80 -19.34
N ASP A 187 -27.64 11.61 -19.57
CA ASP A 187 -28.88 11.22 -20.22
C ASP A 187 -29.28 12.26 -21.28
N GLU A 188 -28.91 11.99 -22.53
CA GLU A 188 -29.18 12.87 -23.66
C GLU A 188 -30.65 12.84 -24.10
N SER A 189 -31.47 11.95 -23.58
CA SER A 189 -32.90 11.92 -23.85
C SER A 189 -33.69 13.02 -23.11
N LYS A 190 -33.08 13.59 -22.06
CA LYS A 190 -33.63 14.69 -21.28
C LYS A 190 -33.42 16.04 -21.95
N THR A 191 -34.32 16.96 -21.64
CA THR A 191 -34.15 18.37 -22.02
C THR A 191 -33.23 19.08 -20.99
N ILE A 192 -32.65 20.22 -21.39
CA ILE A 192 -31.90 21.08 -20.46
C ILE A 192 -32.79 21.53 -19.28
N ASP A 193 -34.05 21.83 -19.56
CA ASP A 193 -35.02 22.23 -18.54
C ASP A 193 -35.31 21.11 -17.54
N GLU A 194 -35.30 19.86 -17.95
CA GLU A 194 -35.40 18.67 -17.09
C GLU A 194 -34.10 18.33 -16.37
N GLY A 195 -33.02 18.95 -16.73
CA GLY A 195 -31.72 18.78 -16.08
C GLY A 195 -30.75 17.86 -16.78
N ALA A 196 -30.80 17.74 -18.10
CA ALA A 196 -29.82 17.02 -18.91
C ALA A 196 -28.39 17.42 -18.53
N VAL A 197 -28.12 18.73 -18.34
CA VAL A 197 -26.83 19.24 -17.87
C VAL A 197 -26.78 19.27 -16.36
N VAL A 198 -26.30 18.15 -15.77
CA VAL A 198 -26.40 17.90 -14.31
C VAL A 198 -25.59 18.88 -13.45
N VAL A 199 -24.52 19.47 -14.00
CA VAL A 199 -23.64 20.37 -13.25
C VAL A 199 -24.31 21.70 -12.90
N TRP A 200 -25.25 22.15 -13.69
CA TRP A 200 -26.01 23.39 -13.42
C TRP A 200 -26.99 23.26 -12.26
N GLY A 201 -27.37 22.03 -11.89
CA GLY A 201 -28.19 21.77 -10.69
C GLY A 201 -27.39 21.34 -9.46
N THR A 202 -26.16 20.84 -9.64
CA THR A 202 -25.35 20.24 -8.54
C THR A 202 -24.18 21.10 -8.09
N LEU A 203 -23.51 21.80 -9.01
CA LEU A 203 -22.35 22.64 -8.73
C LEU A 203 -22.65 24.13 -8.86
N MET A 204 -23.76 24.49 -9.51
CA MET A 204 -24.19 25.86 -9.75
C MET A 204 -25.70 26.02 -9.53
N TRP A 205 -26.20 27.20 -9.76
CA TRP A 205 -27.64 27.47 -9.60
C TRP A 205 -28.43 27.03 -10.86
N ASP A 206 -29.57 26.42 -10.64
CA ASP A 206 -30.51 25.96 -11.68
C ASP A 206 -30.91 27.06 -12.69
N LEU A 207 -30.72 28.32 -12.30
CA LEU A 207 -30.84 29.53 -13.11
C LEU A 207 -30.02 29.46 -14.41
N MET A 208 -28.92 28.76 -14.46
CA MET A 208 -28.04 28.64 -15.62
C MET A 208 -28.74 28.06 -16.85
N LYS A 209 -29.80 27.26 -16.67
CA LYS A 209 -30.63 26.76 -17.76
C LYS A 209 -31.30 27.90 -18.53
N GLN A 210 -31.84 28.89 -17.83
CA GLN A 210 -32.48 30.04 -18.42
C GLN A 210 -31.46 30.98 -19.13
N VAL A 211 -30.27 31.13 -18.53
CA VAL A 211 -29.18 31.88 -19.13
C VAL A 211 -28.71 31.19 -20.41
N CYS A 212 -28.69 29.86 -20.44
CA CYS A 212 -28.35 29.06 -21.63
C CYS A 212 -29.36 29.30 -22.77
N GLY A 213 -30.65 29.38 -22.42
CA GLY A 213 -31.69 29.76 -23.40
C GLY A 213 -31.45 31.15 -23.98
N ALA A 214 -31.03 32.11 -23.17
CA ALA A 214 -30.67 33.46 -23.63
C ALA A 214 -29.36 33.50 -24.46
N MET A 215 -28.57 32.43 -24.47
CA MET A 215 -27.44 32.23 -25.38
C MET A 215 -27.87 31.69 -26.76
N GLY A 216 -29.18 31.42 -26.97
CA GLY A 216 -29.74 30.92 -28.23
C GLY A 216 -29.84 29.38 -28.30
N VAL A 217 -29.74 28.66 -27.17
CA VAL A 217 -29.90 27.21 -27.11
C VAL A 217 -31.34 26.85 -26.80
N ARG A 218 -31.91 25.87 -27.50
CA ARG A 218 -33.26 25.34 -27.23
C ARG A 218 -33.22 24.46 -25.97
N THR A 219 -33.76 24.94 -24.87
CA THR A 219 -33.70 24.21 -23.57
C THR A 219 -34.82 23.21 -23.37
N ASN A 220 -35.86 23.25 -24.21
CA ASN A 220 -37.08 22.46 -24.12
C ASN A 220 -37.14 21.23 -25.04
N VAL A 221 -36.06 20.94 -25.77
CA VAL A 221 -35.92 19.75 -26.61
C VAL A 221 -34.90 18.78 -26.02
N PRO A 222 -35.00 17.47 -26.30
CA PRO A 222 -34.00 16.50 -25.88
C PRO A 222 -32.58 16.92 -26.27
N PHE A 223 -31.61 16.69 -25.40
CA PHE A 223 -30.21 17.09 -25.65
C PHE A 223 -29.66 16.47 -26.95
N CYS A 224 -30.07 15.22 -27.26
CA CYS A 224 -29.71 14.55 -28.50
C CYS A 224 -30.24 15.25 -29.77
N GLU A 225 -31.26 16.08 -29.68
CA GLU A 225 -31.83 16.85 -30.81
C GLU A 225 -31.24 18.26 -30.97
N LEU A 226 -30.34 18.67 -30.09
CA LEU A 226 -29.63 19.93 -30.21
C LEU A 226 -28.65 19.88 -31.40
N THR A 227 -28.56 20.98 -32.12
CA THR A 227 -27.56 21.12 -33.18
C THR A 227 -26.13 21.13 -32.63
N ALA A 228 -25.15 20.87 -33.50
CA ALA A 228 -23.74 20.92 -33.11
C ALA A 228 -23.35 22.30 -32.51
N ALA A 229 -23.89 23.41 -33.08
CA ALA A 229 -23.65 24.76 -32.57
C ALA A 229 -24.26 24.98 -31.17
N GLU A 230 -25.47 24.48 -30.91
CA GLU A 230 -26.12 24.56 -29.60
C GLU A 230 -25.35 23.75 -28.56
N ARG A 231 -24.93 22.53 -28.91
CA ARG A 231 -24.07 21.68 -28.03
C ARG A 231 -22.72 22.35 -27.74
N ASP A 232 -22.12 23.02 -28.73
CA ASP A 232 -20.89 23.77 -28.55
C ASP A 232 -21.07 24.94 -27.58
N ILE A 233 -22.18 25.67 -27.65
CA ILE A 233 -22.51 26.70 -26.66
C ILE A 233 -22.60 26.08 -25.24
N VAL A 234 -23.28 24.95 -25.10
CA VAL A 234 -23.42 24.28 -23.79
C VAL A 234 -22.06 23.90 -23.21
N PHE A 235 -21.13 23.37 -23.98
CA PHE A 235 -19.85 22.90 -23.49
C PHE A 235 -18.74 23.95 -23.49
N ASN A 236 -18.69 24.84 -24.48
CA ASN A 236 -17.56 25.75 -24.76
C ASN A 236 -17.98 27.23 -24.90
N GLY A 237 -19.27 27.57 -24.80
CA GLY A 237 -19.77 28.93 -25.01
C GLY A 237 -19.07 29.97 -24.12
N PRO A 238 -18.88 31.20 -24.62
CA PRO A 238 -18.16 32.26 -23.91
C PRO A 238 -18.93 32.72 -22.67
N ALA A 239 -18.16 33.23 -21.68
CA ALA A 239 -18.74 33.80 -20.46
C ALA A 239 -19.30 35.20 -20.77
N GLU A 240 -20.55 35.27 -21.18
CA GLU A 240 -21.23 36.50 -21.48
C GLU A 240 -22.30 36.82 -20.45
N LYS A 241 -22.48 38.12 -20.15
CA LYS A 241 -23.53 38.61 -19.26
C LYS A 241 -24.83 38.71 -20.08
N LYS A 242 -25.87 37.98 -19.65
CA LYS A 242 -27.18 37.99 -20.28
C LYS A 242 -28.22 38.53 -19.31
N HIS A 243 -29.15 39.28 -19.85
CA HIS A 243 -30.32 39.77 -19.14
C HIS A 243 -31.42 38.73 -19.25
N ILE A 244 -31.96 38.24 -18.10
CA ILE A 244 -32.97 37.22 -18.05
C ILE A 244 -34.12 37.63 -17.13
N LEU A 245 -35.31 37.20 -17.49
CA LEU A 245 -36.52 37.27 -16.65
C LEU A 245 -36.63 36.01 -15.83
N TYR A 246 -36.18 36.08 -14.54
CA TYR A 246 -36.19 34.95 -13.63
C TYR A 246 -37.58 34.79 -12.99
N LYS A 247 -38.17 33.60 -13.15
CA LYS A 247 -39.35 33.17 -12.44
C LYS A 247 -38.97 32.34 -11.23
N ALA A 248 -39.25 32.79 -10.02
CA ALA A 248 -39.00 32.03 -8.80
C ALA A 248 -39.82 30.72 -8.73
N LYS A 249 -39.25 29.63 -8.26
CA LYS A 249 -39.92 28.32 -8.11
C LYS A 249 -41.12 28.36 -7.15
N LYS A 250 -41.19 29.33 -6.25
CA LYS A 250 -42.34 29.57 -5.32
C LYS A 250 -42.74 31.06 -5.43
N GLY A 251 -43.76 31.34 -6.18
CA GLY A 251 -44.35 32.68 -6.33
C GLY A 251 -44.61 33.07 -7.78
N GLU A 252 -45.48 34.07 -7.99
CA GLU A 252 -45.81 34.62 -9.32
C GLU A 252 -44.91 35.82 -9.73
N ASN A 253 -43.91 36.16 -8.89
CA ASN A 253 -43.07 37.31 -9.13
C ASN A 253 -41.94 37.00 -10.11
N PHE A 254 -41.79 37.85 -11.11
CA PHE A 254 -40.64 37.87 -12.04
C PHE A 254 -39.64 38.89 -11.52
N ALA A 255 -38.37 38.52 -11.58
CA ALA A 255 -37.24 39.43 -11.30
C ALA A 255 -36.37 39.52 -12.57
N GLU A 256 -36.01 40.74 -12.91
CA GLU A 256 -35.01 40.98 -13.96
C GLU A 256 -33.60 40.84 -13.36
N LEU A 257 -32.83 39.93 -13.94
CA LEU A 257 -31.50 39.65 -13.44
C LEU A 257 -30.47 39.65 -14.58
N ASP A 258 -29.36 40.33 -14.33
CA ASP A 258 -28.18 40.21 -15.18
C ASP A 258 -27.30 39.08 -14.68
N PHE A 259 -27.12 38.01 -15.43
CA PHE A 259 -26.34 36.87 -15.01
C PHE A 259 -25.32 36.47 -16.07
N THR A 260 -24.09 36.13 -15.61
CA THR A 260 -23.02 35.65 -16.49
C THR A 260 -23.23 34.20 -16.85
N TYR A 261 -23.27 33.89 -18.13
CA TYR A 261 -23.28 32.50 -18.62
C TYR A 261 -21.97 31.81 -18.28
N TYR A 262 -22.09 30.62 -17.70
CA TYR A 262 -20.98 29.69 -17.52
C TYR A 262 -21.34 28.35 -18.15
N ASN A 263 -20.64 28.00 -19.22
CA ASN A 263 -20.80 26.72 -19.89
C ASN A 263 -20.56 25.54 -18.92
N ALA A 264 -20.95 24.33 -19.30
CA ALA A 264 -20.90 23.16 -18.42
C ALA A 264 -19.46 22.81 -17.98
N VAL A 265 -18.47 22.92 -18.90
CA VAL A 265 -17.04 22.68 -18.62
C VAL A 265 -16.52 23.70 -17.62
N ARG A 266 -16.73 24.99 -17.88
CA ARG A 266 -16.26 26.08 -17.02
C ARG A 266 -16.90 26.05 -15.63
N THR A 267 -18.12 25.53 -15.52
CA THR A 267 -18.79 25.31 -14.23
C THR A 267 -18.01 24.33 -13.36
N VAL A 268 -17.51 23.24 -13.95
CA VAL A 268 -16.68 22.25 -13.25
C VAL A 268 -15.31 22.84 -12.88
N GLU A 269 -14.64 23.52 -13.83
CA GLU A 269 -13.33 24.14 -13.60
C GLU A 269 -13.38 25.19 -12.48
N ASN A 270 -14.39 26.08 -12.49
CA ASN A 270 -14.60 27.08 -11.44
C ASN A 270 -14.89 26.42 -10.08
N SER A 271 -15.60 25.29 -10.06
CA SER A 271 -15.90 24.56 -8.84
C SER A 271 -14.67 23.86 -8.30
N LEU A 272 -13.81 23.32 -9.18
CA LEU A 272 -12.53 22.73 -8.83
C LEU A 272 -11.58 23.78 -8.23
N ALA A 273 -11.47 24.93 -8.86
CA ALA A 273 -10.63 26.05 -8.38
C ALA A 273 -11.06 26.59 -6.99
N LYS A 274 -12.35 26.46 -6.67
CA LYS A 274 -12.92 26.90 -5.39
C LYS A 274 -12.92 25.81 -4.29
N ALA A 275 -12.68 24.55 -4.65
CA ALA A 275 -12.70 23.43 -3.71
C ALA A 275 -11.48 23.50 -2.79
N LYS A 276 -11.69 23.82 -1.50
CA LYS A 276 -10.63 23.95 -0.48
C LYS A 276 -10.55 22.76 0.47
N ASP A 277 -11.58 21.91 0.49
CA ASP A 277 -11.69 20.75 1.36
C ASP A 277 -11.95 19.47 0.56
N GLU A 278 -11.74 18.33 1.21
CA GLU A 278 -11.93 17.01 0.62
C GLU A 278 -13.37 16.77 0.16
N LYS A 279 -14.35 17.31 0.87
CA LYS A 279 -15.77 17.19 0.52
C LYS A 279 -16.08 17.95 -0.78
N GLY A 280 -15.52 19.14 -0.95
CA GLY A 280 -15.60 19.91 -2.19
C GLY A 280 -14.96 19.19 -3.36
N LEU A 281 -13.74 18.63 -3.16
CA LEU A 281 -13.05 17.86 -4.18
C LEU A 281 -13.84 16.61 -4.60
N ARG A 282 -14.37 15.83 -3.67
CA ARG A 282 -15.21 14.64 -3.98
C ARG A 282 -16.47 15.01 -4.77
N ARG A 283 -17.05 16.18 -4.50
CA ARG A 283 -18.25 16.65 -5.22
C ARG A 283 -17.95 16.94 -6.69
N VAL A 284 -16.76 17.42 -7.02
CA VAL A 284 -16.33 17.75 -8.39
C VAL A 284 -15.74 16.54 -9.09
N ALA A 285 -15.06 15.64 -8.39
CA ALA A 285 -14.31 14.50 -8.92
C ALA A 285 -15.13 13.62 -9.88
N LYS A 286 -16.41 13.43 -9.62
CA LYS A 286 -17.31 12.64 -10.48
C LYS A 286 -17.51 13.20 -11.91
N TYR A 287 -17.13 14.45 -12.14
CA TYR A 287 -17.19 15.11 -13.45
C TYR A 287 -15.82 15.23 -14.12
N LEU A 288 -14.78 14.64 -13.51
CA LEU A 288 -13.41 14.67 -14.01
C LEU A 288 -12.98 13.27 -14.40
N THR A 289 -12.20 13.19 -15.46
CA THR A 289 -11.44 12.00 -15.83
C THR A 289 -9.97 12.31 -15.62
N GLU A 290 -9.25 11.44 -14.93
CA GLU A 290 -7.80 11.52 -14.82
C GLU A 290 -7.18 10.69 -15.95
N GLY A 291 -6.22 11.28 -16.63
CA GLY A 291 -5.51 10.64 -17.73
C GLY A 291 -4.13 11.24 -17.95
N PRO A 292 -3.35 10.67 -18.87
CA PRO A 292 -2.05 11.25 -19.25
C PRO A 292 -2.21 12.71 -19.66
N CYS A 293 -1.29 13.54 -19.22
CA CYS A 293 -1.30 14.97 -19.60
C CYS A 293 -1.20 15.13 -21.11
N PRO A 294 -2.11 15.88 -21.79
CA PRO A 294 -2.11 16.01 -23.24
C PRO A 294 -0.85 16.65 -23.80
N ASP A 295 -0.17 17.52 -23.05
CA ASP A 295 1.00 18.25 -23.52
C ASP A 295 2.29 17.44 -23.41
N CYS A 296 2.44 16.69 -22.33
CA CYS A 296 3.65 15.89 -22.13
C CYS A 296 3.46 14.38 -22.39
N GLY A 297 2.25 13.93 -22.71
CA GLY A 297 1.95 12.51 -22.93
C GLY A 297 2.19 11.61 -21.71
N GLY A 298 2.21 12.18 -20.50
CA GLY A 298 2.53 11.44 -19.27
C GLY A 298 4.01 11.53 -18.83
N SER A 299 4.91 12.02 -19.70
CA SER A 299 6.37 12.07 -19.43
C SER A 299 6.76 13.03 -18.29
N ARG A 300 5.87 13.89 -17.80
CA ARG A 300 6.08 14.89 -16.75
C ARG A 300 6.98 16.05 -17.14
N LEU A 301 7.71 15.93 -18.27
CA LEU A 301 8.72 16.87 -18.75
C LEU A 301 8.15 17.95 -19.64
N SER A 302 8.69 19.17 -19.54
CA SER A 302 8.42 20.27 -20.48
C SER A 302 8.92 19.91 -21.89
N ALA A 303 8.49 20.67 -22.90
CA ALA A 303 8.97 20.49 -24.28
C ALA A 303 10.48 20.66 -24.35
N ALA A 304 11.04 21.71 -23.74
CA ALA A 304 12.48 21.96 -23.70
C ALA A 304 13.28 20.85 -22.99
N ALA A 305 12.73 20.26 -21.93
CA ALA A 305 13.39 19.15 -21.23
C ALA A 305 13.36 17.83 -22.03
N ARG A 306 12.54 17.73 -23.07
CA ARG A 306 12.49 16.58 -24.01
C ARG A 306 13.32 16.77 -25.28
N GLU A 307 13.90 17.96 -25.48
CA GLU A 307 14.72 18.24 -26.69
C GLU A 307 16.08 17.53 -26.69
N PRO A 308 16.87 17.44 -25.57
CA PRO A 308 18.14 16.78 -25.60
C PRO A 308 18.05 15.30 -26.00
N ILE A 309 18.96 14.87 -26.88
CA ILE A 309 18.98 13.50 -27.43
C ILE A 309 20.32 12.83 -27.12
N VAL A 310 20.27 11.61 -26.61
CA VAL A 310 21.43 10.71 -26.45
C VAL A 310 21.14 9.43 -27.22
N ARG A 311 22.00 9.06 -28.19
CA ARG A 311 21.80 7.90 -29.04
C ARG A 311 20.40 7.79 -29.68
N GLY A 312 19.88 8.92 -30.15
CA GLY A 312 18.61 8.97 -30.89
C GLY A 312 17.34 8.96 -30.03
N ILE A 313 17.44 8.93 -28.71
CA ILE A 313 16.28 9.01 -27.79
C ILE A 313 16.41 10.19 -26.84
N ASN A 314 15.27 10.73 -26.41
CA ASN A 314 15.21 11.80 -25.43
C ASN A 314 15.02 11.26 -24.00
N LEU A 315 15.09 12.16 -23.01
CA LEU A 315 14.97 11.77 -21.60
C LEU A 315 13.62 11.10 -21.27
N ALA A 316 12.52 11.53 -21.89
CA ALA A 316 11.22 10.89 -21.67
C ALA A 316 11.24 9.43 -22.11
N GLN A 317 11.72 9.14 -23.31
CA GLN A 317 11.84 7.79 -23.84
C GLN A 317 12.81 6.94 -23.00
N ALA A 318 13.90 7.54 -22.48
CA ALA A 318 14.82 6.84 -21.59
C ALA A 318 14.17 6.47 -20.25
N THR A 319 13.25 7.28 -19.74
CA THR A 319 12.52 6.96 -18.50
C THR A 319 11.42 5.92 -18.67
N GLU A 320 10.89 5.74 -19.87
CA GLU A 320 9.92 4.68 -20.20
C GLU A 320 10.55 3.27 -20.25
N MET A 321 11.88 3.19 -20.37
CA MET A 321 12.59 1.92 -20.32
C MET A 321 12.42 1.26 -18.96
N THR A 322 12.32 -0.08 -18.98
CA THR A 322 12.53 -0.86 -17.76
C THR A 322 13.97 -0.72 -17.27
N LEU A 323 14.22 -1.02 -16.00
CA LEU A 323 15.59 -0.94 -15.46
C LEU A 323 16.57 -1.85 -16.21
N ASP A 324 16.12 -3.06 -16.61
CA ASP A 324 16.92 -3.99 -17.44
C ASP A 324 17.30 -3.37 -18.80
N GLU A 325 16.31 -2.78 -19.48
CA GLU A 325 16.50 -2.09 -20.76
C GLU A 325 17.42 -0.87 -20.59
N ALA A 326 17.20 -0.06 -19.53
CA ALA A 326 17.95 1.15 -19.25
C ALA A 326 19.44 0.87 -18.97
N VAL A 327 19.75 -0.17 -18.19
CA VAL A 327 21.14 -0.59 -17.92
C VAL A 327 21.85 -0.98 -19.22
N THR A 328 21.18 -1.79 -20.05
CA THR A 328 21.74 -2.20 -21.35
C THR A 328 21.99 -1.00 -22.27
N TRP A 329 21.05 -0.06 -22.30
CA TRP A 329 21.19 1.14 -23.11
C TRP A 329 22.28 2.06 -22.59
N VAL A 330 22.33 2.35 -21.28
CA VAL A 330 23.36 3.19 -20.64
C VAL A 330 24.75 2.64 -20.88
N ALA A 331 24.98 1.34 -20.71
CA ALA A 331 26.27 0.69 -20.97
C ALA A 331 26.80 0.92 -22.41
N SER A 332 25.89 1.13 -23.36
CA SER A 332 26.23 1.35 -24.76
C SER A 332 26.54 2.82 -25.13
N VAL A 333 26.20 3.78 -24.25
CA VAL A 333 26.37 5.22 -24.53
C VAL A 333 27.83 5.64 -24.79
N PRO A 334 28.81 5.24 -23.94
CA PRO A 334 30.16 5.70 -24.12
C PRO A 334 30.77 5.37 -25.51
N ALA A 335 30.40 4.21 -26.05
CA ALA A 335 30.92 3.77 -27.38
C ALA A 335 30.39 4.63 -28.55
N SER A 336 29.26 5.35 -28.36
CA SER A 336 28.63 6.20 -29.39
C SER A 336 29.18 7.61 -29.44
N LEU A 337 30.07 7.98 -28.52
CA LEU A 337 30.59 9.34 -28.37
C LEU A 337 32.01 9.49 -28.90
N PRO A 338 32.44 10.73 -29.25
CA PRO A 338 33.86 11.02 -29.56
C PRO A 338 34.77 10.56 -28.44
N ASP A 339 35.99 10.13 -28.81
CA ASP A 339 36.95 9.51 -27.88
C ASP A 339 37.23 10.38 -26.64
N GLU A 340 37.31 11.69 -26.83
CA GLU A 340 37.58 12.67 -25.78
C GLU A 340 36.46 12.83 -24.76
N MET A 341 35.23 12.47 -25.09
CA MET A 341 34.05 12.51 -24.18
C MET A 341 33.81 11.18 -23.46
N ARG A 342 34.36 10.07 -23.95
CA ARG A 342 34.18 8.73 -23.42
C ARG A 342 34.50 8.59 -21.92
N PRO A 343 35.61 9.18 -21.39
CA PRO A 343 35.94 9.03 -19.97
C PRO A 343 34.84 9.60 -19.05
N MET A 344 34.30 10.80 -19.37
CA MET A 344 33.22 11.40 -18.60
C MET A 344 31.94 10.59 -18.73
N ALA A 345 31.55 10.22 -19.95
CA ALA A 345 30.38 9.40 -20.18
C ALA A 345 30.44 8.08 -19.41
N LYS A 346 31.61 7.43 -19.44
CA LYS A 346 31.87 6.18 -18.70
C LYS A 346 31.65 6.38 -17.18
N SER A 347 32.18 7.43 -16.59
CA SER A 347 32.00 7.73 -15.16
C SER A 347 30.53 7.92 -14.78
N ILE A 348 29.76 8.63 -15.61
CA ILE A 348 28.31 8.81 -15.36
C ILE A 348 27.57 7.49 -15.50
N CYS A 349 27.89 6.70 -16.54
CA CYS A 349 27.27 5.38 -16.76
C CYS A 349 27.60 4.40 -15.64
N GLU A 350 28.84 4.34 -15.17
CA GLU A 350 29.25 3.51 -14.01
C GLU A 350 28.51 3.87 -12.74
N SER A 351 28.25 5.16 -12.50
CA SER A 351 27.43 5.62 -11.37
C SER A 351 25.98 5.11 -11.47
N PHE A 352 25.40 5.16 -12.67
CA PHE A 352 24.05 4.60 -12.93
C PHE A 352 24.04 3.08 -12.73
N GLU A 353 24.97 2.36 -13.36
CA GLU A 353 25.06 0.89 -13.28
C GLU A 353 25.28 0.39 -11.86
N SER A 354 26.12 1.07 -11.07
CA SER A 354 26.37 0.72 -9.67
C SER A 354 25.09 0.79 -8.83
N THR A 355 24.25 1.83 -9.05
CA THR A 355 22.97 1.95 -8.36
C THR A 355 21.96 0.93 -8.89
N ALA A 356 21.91 0.74 -10.21
CA ALA A 356 20.97 -0.17 -10.87
C ALA A 356 21.21 -1.63 -10.49
N ARG A 357 22.46 -2.06 -10.34
CA ARG A 357 22.83 -3.45 -10.01
C ARG A 357 22.10 -3.95 -8.76
N ARG A 358 22.06 -3.16 -7.69
CA ARG A 358 21.39 -3.55 -6.45
C ARG A 358 19.89 -3.69 -6.61
N LEU A 359 19.28 -2.83 -7.41
CA LEU A 359 17.86 -2.92 -7.73
C LEU A 359 17.55 -4.16 -8.58
N LEU A 360 18.46 -4.53 -9.49
CA LEU A 360 18.34 -5.76 -10.28
C LEU A 360 18.44 -7.01 -9.41
N GLU A 361 19.42 -7.06 -8.50
CA GLU A 361 19.58 -8.15 -7.52
C GLU A 361 18.35 -8.30 -6.63
N LEU A 362 17.68 -7.20 -6.29
CA LEU A 362 16.42 -7.19 -5.56
C LEU A 362 15.18 -7.49 -6.44
N GLY A 363 15.38 -7.88 -7.71
CA GLY A 363 14.31 -8.28 -8.62
C GLY A 363 13.41 -7.14 -9.11
N LEU A 364 13.91 -5.89 -9.20
CA LEU A 364 13.16 -4.72 -9.67
C LEU A 364 13.46 -4.35 -11.14
N GLY A 365 14.10 -5.24 -11.90
CA GLY A 365 14.51 -5.02 -13.29
C GLY A 365 13.34 -4.69 -14.25
N TYR A 366 12.16 -5.18 -13.94
CA TYR A 366 10.96 -4.98 -14.75
C TYR A 366 10.30 -3.60 -14.60
N LEU A 367 10.65 -2.81 -13.57
CA LEU A 367 10.08 -1.49 -13.35
C LEU A 367 10.64 -0.46 -14.32
N SER A 368 9.76 0.32 -14.95
CA SER A 368 10.18 1.49 -15.73
C SER A 368 10.53 2.66 -14.81
N LEU A 369 11.48 3.49 -15.23
CA LEU A 369 11.97 4.60 -14.41
C LEU A 369 10.91 5.68 -14.19
N ASP A 370 9.95 5.81 -15.10
CA ASP A 370 8.81 6.73 -15.01
C ASP A 370 7.65 6.19 -14.15
N ARG A 371 7.69 4.90 -13.73
CA ARG A 371 6.65 4.29 -12.90
C ARG A 371 6.37 5.16 -11.69
N ALA A 372 5.11 5.58 -11.53
CA ALA A 372 4.70 6.43 -10.42
C ALA A 372 4.98 5.75 -9.05
N GLY A 373 5.67 6.44 -8.15
CA GLY A 373 6.05 5.89 -6.84
C GLY A 373 4.86 5.43 -5.99
N ALA A 374 3.72 6.10 -6.14
CA ALA A 374 2.48 5.72 -5.45
C ALA A 374 1.88 4.39 -5.95
N THR A 375 2.23 3.94 -7.15
CA THR A 375 1.76 2.66 -7.73
C THR A 375 2.67 1.48 -7.43
N LEU A 376 3.80 1.71 -6.77
CA LEU A 376 4.67 0.64 -6.30
C LEU A 376 4.02 -0.12 -5.15
N SER A 377 4.13 -1.43 -5.15
CA SER A 377 3.72 -2.29 -4.03
C SER A 377 4.54 -1.97 -2.77
N THR A 378 4.08 -2.42 -1.61
CA THR A 378 4.80 -2.24 -0.34
C THR A 378 6.20 -2.84 -0.39
N GLY A 379 6.34 -4.08 -0.89
CA GLY A 379 7.62 -4.75 -1.05
C GLY A 379 8.55 -4.05 -2.07
N GLU A 380 8.01 -3.55 -3.20
CA GLU A 380 8.80 -2.77 -4.16
C GLU A 380 9.37 -1.50 -3.53
N ARG A 381 8.55 -0.73 -2.78
CA ARG A 381 8.99 0.47 -2.07
C ARG A 381 10.08 0.16 -1.04
N GLN A 382 9.92 -0.92 -0.28
CA GLN A 382 10.90 -1.34 0.72
C GLN A 382 12.24 -1.71 0.08
N ARG A 383 12.22 -2.45 -1.05
CA ARG A 383 13.42 -2.82 -1.81
C ARG A 383 14.14 -1.61 -2.41
N VAL A 384 13.40 -0.63 -2.93
CA VAL A 384 13.98 0.64 -3.40
C VAL A 384 14.67 1.38 -2.24
N GLN A 385 14.06 1.42 -1.07
CA GLN A 385 14.63 2.05 0.11
C GLN A 385 15.89 1.31 0.59
N LEU A 386 15.87 -0.01 0.57
CA LEU A 386 17.02 -0.85 0.91
C LEU A 386 18.19 -0.59 -0.04
N ALA A 387 17.96 -0.62 -1.36
CA ALA A 387 19.01 -0.34 -2.35
C ALA A 387 19.66 1.05 -2.17
N ARG A 388 18.87 2.05 -1.77
CA ARG A 388 19.40 3.40 -1.43
C ARG A 388 20.28 3.39 -0.19
N SER A 389 19.93 2.61 0.83
CA SER A 389 20.69 2.53 2.08
C SER A 389 22.10 2.01 1.85
N VAL A 390 22.26 1.00 0.99
CA VAL A 390 23.58 0.42 0.63
C VAL A 390 24.44 1.39 -0.16
N ARG A 391 23.86 2.21 -1.01
CA ARG A 391 24.61 3.17 -1.83
C ARG A 391 25.44 4.18 -1.00
N ASN A 392 24.94 4.57 0.16
CA ASN A 392 25.55 5.63 0.95
C ASN A 392 26.90 5.27 1.57
N ARG A 393 27.34 3.98 1.51
CA ARG A 393 28.60 3.46 2.06
C ARG A 393 28.93 4.01 3.44
N THR A 394 27.87 4.14 4.28
CA THR A 394 28.05 4.51 5.68
C THR A 394 28.66 3.32 6.42
N THR A 395 29.49 3.59 7.42
CA THR A 395 30.10 2.57 8.28
C THR A 395 29.71 2.81 9.73
N GLY A 396 29.63 1.75 10.54
CA GLY A 396 29.30 1.84 11.95
C GLY A 396 27.83 2.19 12.22
N VAL A 397 26.92 1.84 11.32
CA VAL A 397 25.48 2.06 11.43
C VAL A 397 24.78 0.73 11.73
N LEU A 398 23.73 0.79 12.56
CA LEU A 398 22.80 -0.31 12.77
C LEU A 398 21.61 -0.18 11.82
N TYR A 399 21.46 -1.13 10.92
CA TYR A 399 20.27 -1.25 10.06
C TYR A 399 19.25 -2.15 10.73
N VAL A 400 18.08 -1.61 11.03
CA VAL A 400 16.95 -2.36 11.59
C VAL A 400 15.93 -2.55 10.49
N MET A 401 15.68 -3.79 10.08
CA MET A 401 14.79 -4.14 8.98
C MET A 401 13.59 -4.93 9.51
N ASP A 402 12.39 -4.46 9.20
CA ASP A 402 11.14 -5.08 9.61
C ASP A 402 10.51 -5.79 8.40
N GLU A 403 10.55 -7.12 8.41
CA GLU A 403 10.07 -8.03 7.37
C GLU A 403 10.58 -7.68 5.95
N PRO A 404 11.91 -7.68 5.72
CA PRO A 404 12.47 -7.32 4.42
C PRO A 404 12.16 -8.30 3.30
N SER A 405 11.65 -9.51 3.61
CA SER A 405 11.22 -10.54 2.66
C SER A 405 9.84 -10.28 2.04
N ILE A 406 9.08 -9.29 2.52
CA ILE A 406 7.69 -9.04 2.08
C ILE A 406 7.56 -9.01 0.55
N GLY A 407 6.63 -9.84 0.03
CA GLY A 407 6.30 -9.91 -1.40
C GLY A 407 7.46 -10.37 -2.28
N LEU A 408 8.48 -11.01 -1.69
CA LEU A 408 9.57 -11.62 -2.42
C LEU A 408 9.24 -13.07 -2.80
N HIS A 409 9.36 -13.34 -4.10
CA HIS A 409 9.42 -14.72 -4.55
C HIS A 409 10.74 -15.37 -4.07
N PRO A 410 10.75 -16.67 -3.76
CA PRO A 410 11.94 -17.43 -3.40
C PRO A 410 13.19 -17.15 -4.22
N ALA A 411 13.05 -16.98 -5.52
CA ALA A 411 14.16 -16.66 -6.43
C ALA A 411 14.86 -15.31 -6.16
N ASN A 412 14.26 -14.41 -5.40
CA ASN A 412 14.82 -13.08 -5.11
C ASN A 412 15.43 -12.98 -3.69
N ILE A 413 15.32 -14.03 -2.88
CA ILE A 413 15.84 -14.03 -1.50
C ILE A 413 17.36 -13.94 -1.49
N ASP A 414 18.06 -14.63 -2.40
CA ASP A 414 19.51 -14.59 -2.47
C ASP A 414 20.04 -13.16 -2.77
N GLY A 415 19.34 -12.42 -3.61
CA GLY A 415 19.67 -11.01 -3.87
C GLY A 415 19.50 -10.14 -2.62
N LEU A 416 18.43 -10.34 -1.85
CA LEU A 416 18.21 -9.66 -0.59
C LEU A 416 19.32 -9.95 0.43
N LEU A 417 19.67 -11.22 0.59
CA LEU A 417 20.77 -11.65 1.47
C LEU A 417 22.11 -11.07 1.02
N GLY A 418 22.38 -11.03 -0.29
CA GLY A 418 23.57 -10.40 -0.85
C GLY A 418 23.69 -8.93 -0.44
N VAL A 419 22.58 -8.17 -0.55
CA VAL A 419 22.53 -6.75 -0.13
C VAL A 419 22.80 -6.59 1.38
N MET A 420 22.25 -7.46 2.22
CA MET A 420 22.49 -7.43 3.68
C MET A 420 23.96 -7.75 4.01
N ARG A 421 24.55 -8.73 3.33
CA ARG A 421 25.98 -9.10 3.50
C ARG A 421 26.93 -7.98 3.06
N ASP A 422 26.57 -7.22 2.03
CA ASP A 422 27.33 -6.05 1.62
C ASP A 422 27.31 -4.94 2.68
N LEU A 423 26.17 -4.68 3.32
CA LEU A 423 26.10 -3.73 4.44
C LEU A 423 27.03 -4.13 5.58
N ILE A 424 27.11 -5.41 5.90
CA ILE A 424 28.01 -5.94 6.92
C ILE A 424 29.46 -5.81 6.50
N ALA A 425 29.78 -6.16 5.25
CA ALA A 425 31.13 -6.03 4.69
C ALA A 425 31.62 -4.58 4.66
N ASP A 426 30.71 -3.60 4.53
CA ASP A 426 31.00 -2.17 4.65
C ASP A 426 31.14 -1.71 6.13
N GLY A 427 31.16 -2.63 7.11
CA GLY A 427 31.41 -2.34 8.53
C GLY A 427 30.16 -1.89 9.31
N ASN A 428 28.98 -2.32 8.88
CA ASN A 428 27.71 -2.07 9.57
C ASN A 428 27.20 -3.31 10.31
N SER A 429 26.13 -3.14 11.06
CA SER A 429 25.38 -4.23 11.71
C SER A 429 23.95 -4.29 11.15
N VAL A 430 23.41 -5.48 10.95
CA VAL A 430 22.07 -5.68 10.43
C VAL A 430 21.26 -6.50 11.43
N VAL A 431 20.13 -5.93 11.89
CA VAL A 431 19.12 -6.63 12.68
C VAL A 431 17.84 -6.69 11.83
N MET A 432 17.35 -7.89 11.57
CA MET A 432 16.12 -8.09 10.81
C MET A 432 15.08 -8.83 11.63
N VAL A 433 13.84 -8.42 11.55
CA VAL A 433 12.65 -9.19 11.95
C VAL A 433 12.14 -9.90 10.72
N ASP A 434 12.08 -11.21 10.73
CA ASP A 434 11.53 -11.97 9.61
C ASP A 434 10.90 -13.29 10.07
N HIS A 435 10.10 -13.91 9.21
CA HIS A 435 9.42 -15.18 9.44
C HIS A 435 9.84 -16.26 8.43
N ASP A 436 10.44 -15.87 7.30
CA ASP A 436 10.92 -16.82 6.30
C ASP A 436 12.11 -17.61 6.85
N THR A 437 11.92 -18.92 6.97
CA THR A 437 12.95 -19.83 7.53
C THR A 437 14.23 -19.86 6.69
N ARG A 438 14.20 -19.54 5.40
CA ARG A 438 15.38 -19.47 4.52
C ARG A 438 16.24 -18.27 4.87
N ILE A 439 15.59 -17.13 5.13
CA ILE A 439 16.29 -15.91 5.57
C ILE A 439 16.85 -16.07 6.98
N LEU A 440 16.05 -16.64 7.89
CA LEU A 440 16.51 -16.91 9.26
C LEU A 440 17.69 -17.88 9.30
N ARG A 441 17.72 -18.89 8.43
CA ARG A 441 18.88 -19.82 8.30
C ARG A 441 20.13 -19.14 7.79
N ALA A 442 20.04 -18.03 7.11
CA ALA A 442 21.19 -17.27 6.59
C ALA A 442 21.74 -16.26 7.61
N ALA A 443 21.09 -16.08 8.77
CA ALA A 443 21.56 -15.21 9.84
C ALA A 443 22.81 -15.81 10.52
N ASP A 444 23.65 -14.94 11.12
CA ASP A 444 24.77 -15.36 11.94
C ASP A 444 24.33 -15.63 13.38
N HIS A 445 23.35 -14.85 13.85
CA HIS A 445 22.78 -14.95 15.20
C HIS A 445 21.25 -14.82 15.15
N LEU A 446 20.57 -15.60 15.95
CA LEU A 446 19.10 -15.55 16.09
C LEU A 446 18.70 -15.18 17.52
N ILE A 447 17.63 -14.42 17.62
CA ILE A 447 16.93 -14.05 18.85
C ILE A 447 15.47 -14.42 18.67
N GLU A 448 14.95 -15.32 19.50
CA GLU A 448 13.56 -15.74 19.44
C GLU A 448 12.75 -15.12 20.55
N MET A 449 11.67 -14.41 20.15
CA MET A 449 10.72 -13.77 21.06
C MET A 449 9.44 -14.60 21.16
N GLY A 450 8.91 -14.76 22.39
CA GLY A 450 7.73 -15.60 22.61
C GLY A 450 7.30 -15.61 24.07
N PRO A 451 6.76 -16.78 24.55
CA PRO A 451 6.41 -17.97 23.75
C PRO A 451 5.16 -17.79 22.87
N GLU A 452 4.29 -16.84 23.22
CA GLU A 452 2.99 -16.62 22.56
C GLU A 452 2.82 -15.13 22.17
N ALA A 453 1.62 -14.78 21.71
CA ALA A 453 1.27 -13.42 21.36
C ALA A 453 0.80 -12.58 22.56
N GLY A 454 0.78 -11.26 22.40
CA GLY A 454 0.16 -10.32 23.34
C GLY A 454 0.70 -10.41 24.77
N ALA A 455 -0.19 -10.54 25.76
CA ALA A 455 0.16 -10.59 27.18
C ALA A 455 0.97 -11.84 27.56
N CYS A 456 0.82 -12.95 26.83
CA CYS A 456 1.60 -14.18 27.04
C CYS A 456 2.96 -14.17 26.35
N GLY A 457 3.18 -13.24 25.40
CA GLY A 457 4.44 -13.02 24.70
C GLY A 457 5.41 -12.09 25.43
N GLY A 458 6.37 -11.54 24.68
CA GLY A 458 7.26 -10.48 25.15
C GLY A 458 8.46 -10.95 25.96
N ALA A 459 8.76 -12.24 26.00
CA ALA A 459 9.93 -12.81 26.64
C ALA A 459 10.95 -13.29 25.62
N LEU A 460 12.22 -13.39 26.02
CA LEU A 460 13.26 -14.05 25.25
C LEU A 460 13.12 -15.57 25.46
N VAL A 461 12.95 -16.32 24.37
CA VAL A 461 12.80 -17.79 24.39
C VAL A 461 14.15 -18.46 24.16
N ALA A 462 14.82 -18.10 23.06
CA ALA A 462 16.12 -18.66 22.69
C ALA A 462 17.00 -17.59 22.03
N GLN A 463 18.32 -17.74 22.14
CA GLN A 463 19.30 -16.92 21.44
C GLN A 463 20.61 -17.65 21.16
N GLY A 464 21.26 -17.31 20.05
CA GLY A 464 22.56 -17.83 19.67
C GLY A 464 22.71 -18.07 18.17
N SER A 465 23.66 -18.89 17.76
CA SER A 465 23.77 -19.30 16.36
C SER A 465 22.50 -20.02 15.88
N VAL A 466 22.26 -20.01 14.58
CA VAL A 466 21.12 -20.72 13.97
C VAL A 466 21.05 -22.18 14.42
N GLU A 467 22.22 -22.88 14.45
CA GLU A 467 22.29 -24.27 14.89
C GLU A 467 21.89 -24.45 16.36
N LYS A 468 22.29 -23.52 17.24
CA LYS A 468 21.92 -23.56 18.65
C LYS A 468 20.42 -23.40 18.84
N VAL A 469 19.80 -22.41 18.17
CA VAL A 469 18.35 -22.17 18.24
C VAL A 469 17.57 -23.31 17.61
N ALA A 470 18.04 -23.87 16.49
CA ALA A 470 17.40 -25.00 15.82
C ALA A 470 17.34 -26.28 16.68
N ASN A 471 18.29 -26.45 17.63
CA ASN A 471 18.36 -27.60 18.54
C ASN A 471 17.87 -27.28 19.97
N ASP A 472 17.42 -26.05 20.22
CA ASP A 472 16.89 -25.66 21.54
C ASP A 472 15.48 -26.21 21.72
N SER A 473 15.24 -26.95 22.80
CA SER A 473 13.95 -27.59 23.12
C SER A 473 12.84 -26.58 23.43
N GLU A 474 13.17 -25.36 23.85
CA GLU A 474 12.23 -24.29 24.14
C GLU A 474 11.88 -23.47 22.89
N SER A 475 12.70 -23.56 21.82
CA SER A 475 12.51 -22.83 20.60
C SER A 475 11.28 -23.30 19.81
N ILE A 476 10.42 -22.35 19.44
CA ILE A 476 9.23 -22.60 18.63
C ILE A 476 9.59 -22.63 17.13
N ILE A 477 10.53 -21.78 16.72
CA ILE A 477 11.01 -21.74 15.32
C ILE A 477 12.04 -22.85 15.03
N GLY A 478 12.74 -23.35 16.06
CA GLY A 478 13.81 -24.33 15.92
C GLY A 478 13.44 -25.57 15.10
N PRO A 479 12.33 -26.26 15.38
CA PRO A 479 11.88 -27.40 14.59
C PRO A 479 11.68 -27.08 13.09
N TYR A 480 11.24 -25.89 12.72
CA TYR A 480 11.10 -25.47 11.33
C TYR A 480 12.46 -25.13 10.70
N LEU A 481 13.39 -24.57 11.46
CA LEU A 481 14.77 -24.31 11.02
C LEU A 481 15.54 -25.61 10.76
N SER A 482 15.38 -26.61 11.63
CA SER A 482 16.02 -27.91 11.46
C SER A 482 15.37 -28.80 10.38
N GLY A 483 14.15 -28.45 9.96
CA GLY A 483 13.32 -29.28 9.06
C GLY A 483 12.63 -30.46 9.77
N ALA A 484 12.68 -30.51 11.11
CA ALA A 484 11.98 -31.52 11.90
C ALA A 484 10.46 -31.29 11.92
N ALA A 485 10.03 -30.03 11.80
CA ALA A 485 8.63 -29.66 11.59
C ALA A 485 8.46 -28.98 10.22
N ARG A 486 7.27 -29.16 9.64
CA ARG A 486 6.77 -28.44 8.47
C ARG A 486 5.36 -27.98 8.75
N VAL A 487 4.88 -27.00 8.02
CA VAL A 487 3.47 -26.60 8.06
C VAL A 487 2.61 -27.81 7.73
N ALA A 488 1.63 -28.12 8.61
CA ALA A 488 0.81 -29.32 8.50
C ALA A 488 0.06 -29.36 7.16
N ALA A 489 0.10 -30.51 6.50
CA ALA A 489 -0.62 -30.72 5.25
C ALA A 489 -2.14 -30.74 5.51
N ARG A 490 -2.90 -29.87 4.80
CA ARG A 490 -4.36 -29.96 4.79
C ARG A 490 -4.84 -31.06 3.85
N PRO A 491 -6.04 -31.64 4.08
CA PRO A 491 -6.67 -32.52 3.11
C PRO A 491 -6.92 -31.77 1.79
N ARG A 492 -6.29 -32.19 0.69
CA ARG A 492 -6.47 -31.59 -0.63
C ARG A 492 -7.44 -32.41 -1.48
N THR A 493 -8.13 -31.75 -2.40
CA THR A 493 -8.99 -32.41 -3.37
C THR A 493 -8.15 -33.20 -4.40
N PRO A 494 -8.45 -34.48 -4.69
CA PRO A 494 -7.78 -35.20 -5.75
C PRO A 494 -7.95 -34.54 -7.13
N ALA A 495 -6.92 -34.61 -7.98
CA ALA A 495 -6.91 -33.96 -9.30
C ALA A 495 -8.15 -34.32 -10.15
N GLU A 496 -8.60 -35.57 -10.09
CA GLU A 496 -9.76 -36.09 -10.86
C GLU A 496 -11.07 -35.44 -10.42
N GLN A 497 -11.15 -34.93 -9.18
CA GLN A 497 -12.35 -34.30 -8.58
C GLN A 497 -12.25 -32.77 -8.53
N MET A 498 -11.22 -32.21 -9.12
CA MET A 498 -10.92 -30.75 -8.98
C MET A 498 -12.08 -29.87 -9.45
N PHE A 499 -12.73 -30.24 -10.55
CA PHE A 499 -13.80 -29.48 -11.18
C PHE A 499 -15.23 -30.05 -10.92
N ASP A 500 -15.41 -30.98 -9.99
CA ASP A 500 -16.72 -31.59 -9.68
C ASP A 500 -17.78 -30.60 -9.23
N LEU A 501 -17.36 -29.49 -8.60
CA LEU A 501 -18.25 -28.38 -8.16
C LEU A 501 -18.44 -27.29 -9.25
N GLY A 502 -17.94 -27.54 -10.46
CA GLY A 502 -17.96 -26.60 -11.58
C GLY A 502 -16.69 -25.73 -11.64
N ARG A 503 -16.73 -24.77 -12.56
CA ARG A 503 -15.59 -23.89 -12.83
C ARG A 503 -16.04 -22.43 -12.98
N ILE A 504 -15.09 -21.52 -12.84
CA ILE A 504 -15.14 -20.15 -13.32
C ILE A 504 -14.26 -20.10 -14.57
N HIS A 505 -14.86 -19.85 -15.73
CA HIS A 505 -14.13 -19.63 -16.97
C HIS A 505 -13.90 -18.15 -17.18
N LEU A 506 -12.66 -17.74 -17.43
CA LEU A 506 -12.28 -16.33 -17.62
C LEU A 506 -11.39 -16.19 -18.85
N GLU A 507 -11.78 -15.30 -19.77
CA GLU A 507 -10.99 -14.91 -20.94
C GLU A 507 -10.68 -13.40 -20.91
N SER A 508 -9.47 -13.07 -21.28
CA SER A 508 -9.00 -11.68 -21.35
C SER A 508 -8.15 -11.44 -22.60
N SER A 509 -8.32 -10.26 -23.20
CA SER A 509 -7.45 -9.77 -24.28
C SER A 509 -6.09 -9.28 -23.77
N GLY A 510 -5.89 -9.30 -22.46
CA GLY A 510 -4.69 -8.81 -21.76
C GLY A 510 -4.84 -7.41 -21.20
N LEU A 511 -4.07 -7.14 -20.15
CA LEU A 511 -4.02 -5.83 -19.49
C LEU A 511 -2.60 -5.58 -18.98
N HIS A 512 -2.05 -4.36 -19.16
CA HIS A 512 -0.68 -4.01 -18.80
C HIS A 512 0.34 -4.97 -19.41
N THR A 513 1.07 -5.72 -18.57
CA THR A 513 2.03 -6.73 -19.02
C THR A 513 1.41 -8.10 -19.22
N VAL A 514 0.21 -8.35 -18.70
CA VAL A 514 -0.48 -9.64 -18.83
C VAL A 514 -0.93 -9.85 -20.27
N LYS A 515 -0.52 -10.96 -20.85
CA LYS A 515 -0.84 -11.36 -22.22
C LYS A 515 -2.27 -11.89 -22.30
N PRO A 516 -2.89 -11.96 -23.49
CA PRO A 516 -4.17 -12.61 -23.67
C PRO A 516 -4.15 -14.04 -23.13
N PHE A 517 -5.22 -14.45 -22.42
CA PHE A 517 -5.34 -15.77 -21.81
C PHE A 517 -6.79 -16.23 -21.74
N ALA A 518 -6.96 -17.56 -21.61
CA ALA A 518 -8.18 -18.22 -21.20
C ALA A 518 -7.83 -19.21 -20.09
N ILE A 519 -8.60 -19.20 -18.98
CA ILE A 519 -8.34 -20.06 -17.83
C ILE A 519 -9.62 -20.58 -17.20
N ASP A 520 -9.59 -21.83 -16.72
CA ASP A 520 -10.61 -22.44 -15.88
C ASP A 520 -10.13 -22.49 -14.41
N ILE A 521 -10.89 -21.91 -13.51
CA ILE A 521 -10.62 -21.88 -12.07
C ILE A 521 -11.65 -22.76 -11.37
N PRO A 522 -11.25 -23.81 -10.60
CA PRO A 522 -12.18 -24.71 -9.95
C PRO A 522 -12.97 -24.02 -8.84
N LYS A 523 -14.28 -24.31 -8.74
CA LYS A 523 -15.14 -23.76 -7.68
C LYS A 523 -15.05 -24.60 -6.40
N GLY A 524 -15.27 -23.93 -5.25
CA GLY A 524 -15.26 -24.59 -3.95
C GLY A 524 -13.90 -25.20 -3.58
N ARG A 525 -12.81 -24.56 -3.99
CA ARG A 525 -11.43 -25.00 -3.77
C ARG A 525 -10.57 -23.89 -3.24
N LEU A 526 -9.39 -24.24 -2.70
CA LEU A 526 -8.32 -23.29 -2.37
C LEU A 526 -7.36 -23.18 -3.56
N ILE A 527 -7.33 -22.03 -4.18
CA ILE A 527 -6.51 -21.73 -5.36
C ILE A 527 -5.37 -20.79 -4.95
N ALA A 528 -4.12 -21.15 -5.25
CA ALA A 528 -2.98 -20.27 -5.11
C ALA A 528 -2.60 -19.66 -6.48
N VAL A 529 -2.49 -18.34 -6.55
CA VAL A 529 -1.94 -17.62 -7.71
C VAL A 529 -0.53 -17.16 -7.35
N THR A 530 0.46 -17.73 -8.01
CA THR A 530 1.87 -17.55 -7.70
C THR A 530 2.69 -17.08 -8.90
N GLY A 531 3.98 -16.90 -8.71
CA GLY A 531 4.94 -16.49 -9.74
C GLY A 531 5.85 -15.35 -9.26
N VAL A 532 6.91 -15.07 -10.01
CA VAL A 532 7.89 -14.04 -9.66
C VAL A 532 7.28 -12.65 -9.53
N SER A 533 7.98 -11.74 -8.83
CA SER A 533 7.54 -10.34 -8.69
C SER A 533 7.39 -9.69 -10.07
N GLY A 534 6.28 -8.95 -10.28
CA GLY A 534 5.99 -8.31 -11.57
C GLY A 534 5.50 -9.23 -12.68
N SER A 535 5.20 -10.52 -12.41
CA SER A 535 4.66 -11.45 -13.40
C SER A 535 3.18 -11.23 -13.77
N GLY A 536 2.49 -10.30 -13.09
CA GLY A 536 1.11 -9.94 -13.41
C GLY A 536 0.03 -10.57 -12.51
N LYS A 537 0.39 -11.18 -11.37
CA LYS A 537 -0.56 -11.80 -10.42
C LYS A 537 -1.67 -10.83 -9.99
N THR A 538 -1.28 -9.64 -9.53
CA THR A 538 -2.21 -8.60 -9.09
C THR A 538 -3.16 -8.18 -10.23
N THR A 539 -2.64 -8.02 -11.45
CA THR A 539 -3.44 -7.69 -12.63
C THR A 539 -4.43 -8.82 -12.99
N LEU A 540 -3.99 -10.09 -12.94
CA LEU A 540 -4.87 -11.24 -13.19
C LEU A 540 -6.01 -11.28 -12.15
N VAL A 541 -5.68 -11.13 -10.86
CA VAL A 541 -6.64 -11.37 -9.79
C VAL A 541 -7.44 -10.11 -9.43
N LEU A 542 -6.76 -9.00 -9.12
CA LEU A 542 -7.41 -7.80 -8.58
C LEU A 542 -7.99 -6.89 -9.68
N GLU A 543 -7.33 -6.82 -10.85
CA GLU A 543 -7.75 -5.92 -11.92
C GLU A 543 -8.58 -6.64 -13.01
N THR A 544 -8.54 -7.99 -13.08
CA THR A 544 -9.29 -8.76 -14.10
C THR A 544 -10.36 -9.66 -13.47
N LEU A 545 -10.00 -10.64 -12.62
CA LEU A 545 -10.96 -11.62 -12.07
C LEU A 545 -12.03 -10.96 -11.20
N ILE A 546 -11.65 -10.15 -10.19
CA ILE A 546 -12.60 -9.52 -9.27
C ILE A 546 -13.57 -8.59 -9.99
N PRO A 547 -13.11 -7.62 -10.83
CA PRO A 547 -14.01 -6.74 -11.55
C PRO A 547 -14.94 -7.50 -12.51
N ALA A 548 -14.44 -8.56 -13.15
CA ALA A 548 -15.25 -9.40 -14.04
C ALA A 548 -16.36 -10.14 -13.28
N LEU A 549 -16.04 -10.73 -12.12
CA LEU A 549 -17.03 -11.39 -11.25
C LEU A 549 -18.07 -10.42 -10.71
N ALA A 550 -17.63 -9.21 -10.29
CA ALA A 550 -18.52 -8.18 -9.79
C ALA A 550 -19.49 -7.69 -10.87
N ALA A 551 -18.99 -7.42 -12.09
CA ALA A 551 -19.82 -7.01 -13.22
C ALA A 551 -20.82 -8.11 -13.62
N ALA A 552 -20.36 -9.37 -13.70
CA ALA A 552 -21.25 -10.50 -14.02
C ALA A 552 -22.35 -10.68 -12.97
N ALA A 553 -22.01 -10.59 -11.67
CA ALA A 553 -22.99 -10.72 -10.60
C ALA A 553 -24.01 -9.57 -10.55
N ALA A 554 -23.59 -8.35 -10.95
CA ALA A 554 -24.45 -7.18 -11.04
C ALA A 554 -25.24 -7.09 -12.36
N GLY A 555 -24.90 -7.88 -13.38
CA GLY A 555 -25.45 -7.77 -14.73
C GLY A 555 -24.99 -6.49 -15.45
N GLU A 556 -23.80 -5.98 -15.09
CA GLU A 556 -23.18 -4.79 -15.68
C GLU A 556 -22.24 -5.16 -16.84
N THR A 557 -21.80 -4.15 -17.58
CA THR A 557 -20.84 -4.33 -18.67
C THR A 557 -19.49 -4.79 -18.13
N LEU A 558 -18.91 -5.83 -18.71
CA LEU A 558 -17.59 -6.34 -18.36
C LEU A 558 -16.51 -5.28 -18.59
N PRO A 559 -15.40 -5.32 -17.83
CA PRO A 559 -14.22 -4.52 -18.12
C PRO A 559 -13.74 -4.71 -19.56
N GLU A 560 -13.27 -3.65 -20.22
CA GLU A 560 -12.91 -3.63 -21.65
C GLU A 560 -11.95 -4.76 -22.09
N HIS A 561 -11.04 -5.13 -21.19
CA HIS A 561 -10.04 -6.18 -21.44
C HIS A 561 -10.57 -7.59 -21.15
N VAL A 562 -11.75 -7.77 -20.57
CA VAL A 562 -12.38 -9.07 -20.30
C VAL A 562 -13.30 -9.42 -21.46
N THR A 563 -12.96 -10.49 -22.19
CA THR A 563 -13.69 -10.92 -23.37
C THR A 563 -14.83 -11.90 -23.02
N ALA A 564 -14.66 -12.72 -21.99
CA ALA A 564 -15.70 -13.62 -21.49
C ALA A 564 -15.51 -13.95 -20.01
N ILE A 565 -16.62 -14.15 -19.29
CA ILE A 565 -16.62 -14.77 -17.96
C ILE A 565 -17.86 -15.66 -17.83
N GLU A 566 -17.67 -16.90 -17.39
CA GLU A 566 -18.71 -17.85 -17.01
C GLU A 566 -18.49 -18.21 -15.53
N ALA A 567 -19.39 -17.80 -14.65
CA ALA A 567 -19.26 -17.99 -13.21
C ALA A 567 -20.62 -18.34 -12.59
N GLU A 568 -21.27 -19.41 -13.13
CA GLU A 568 -22.60 -19.80 -12.68
C GLU A 568 -22.65 -20.05 -11.17
N GLY A 569 -23.63 -19.48 -10.49
CA GLY A 569 -23.84 -19.60 -9.04
C GLY A 569 -22.99 -18.67 -8.18
N ILE A 570 -22.02 -17.97 -8.72
CA ILE A 570 -21.23 -16.97 -7.98
C ILE A 570 -22.00 -15.63 -7.99
N ARG A 571 -22.22 -15.07 -6.81
CA ARG A 571 -22.93 -13.79 -6.61
C ARG A 571 -22.11 -12.71 -5.92
N ARG A 572 -21.00 -13.10 -5.29
CA ARG A 572 -20.15 -12.19 -4.53
C ARG A 572 -18.69 -12.47 -4.77
N ALA A 573 -17.93 -11.40 -4.95
CA ALA A 573 -16.47 -11.43 -4.98
C ALA A 573 -15.94 -10.48 -3.88
N ASN A 574 -15.32 -11.05 -2.85
CA ASN A 574 -14.86 -10.33 -1.67
C ASN A 574 -13.34 -10.24 -1.70
N LEU A 575 -12.81 -9.02 -1.79
CA LEU A 575 -11.37 -8.77 -1.65
C LEU A 575 -11.00 -8.58 -0.19
N ILE A 576 -10.06 -9.37 0.29
CA ILE A 576 -9.46 -9.30 1.62
C ILE A 576 -7.97 -8.96 1.45
N ASP A 577 -7.65 -7.69 1.44
CA ASP A 577 -6.29 -7.18 1.28
C ASP A 577 -5.72 -6.62 2.58
N ALA A 578 -4.40 -6.37 2.59
CA ALA A 578 -3.68 -5.81 3.74
C ALA A 578 -3.86 -4.28 3.90
N THR A 579 -4.75 -3.63 3.15
CA THR A 579 -4.99 -2.19 3.31
C THR A 579 -5.52 -1.89 4.71
N PRO A 580 -5.09 -0.78 5.34
CA PRO A 580 -5.56 -0.42 6.68
C PRO A 580 -7.08 -0.32 6.74
N ILE A 581 -7.65 -0.87 7.81
CA ILE A 581 -9.08 -0.77 8.08
C ILE A 581 -9.40 0.63 8.58
N GLY A 582 -9.81 1.50 7.67
CA GLY A 582 -10.21 2.87 8.00
C GLY A 582 -9.06 3.80 8.38
N ILE A 583 -9.25 5.08 8.16
CA ILE A 583 -8.30 6.16 8.54
C ILE A 583 -8.64 6.71 9.93
N ASN A 584 -9.78 6.28 10.50
CA ASN A 584 -10.34 6.90 11.70
C ASN A 584 -9.94 6.11 12.96
N VAL A 585 -9.16 6.74 13.83
CA VAL A 585 -8.80 6.22 15.16
C VAL A 585 -10.00 5.85 16.04
N ARG A 586 -11.23 6.24 15.66
CA ARG A 586 -12.48 5.86 16.33
C ARG A 586 -12.93 4.45 16.00
N SER A 587 -12.41 3.81 14.95
CA SER A 587 -12.70 2.42 14.66
C SER A 587 -11.84 1.53 15.56
N THR A 588 -12.47 0.56 16.23
CA THR A 588 -11.79 -0.42 17.10
C THR A 588 -12.11 -1.84 16.64
N VAL A 589 -11.34 -2.82 17.10
CA VAL A 589 -11.59 -4.25 16.85
C VAL A 589 -13.05 -4.60 17.14
N ALA A 590 -13.57 -4.21 18.32
CA ALA A 590 -14.95 -4.49 18.72
C ALA A 590 -16.03 -3.80 17.86
N THR A 591 -15.73 -2.58 17.33
CA THR A 591 -16.67 -1.90 16.42
C THR A 591 -16.66 -2.51 15.04
N TYR A 592 -15.48 -2.88 14.53
CA TYR A 592 -15.35 -3.40 13.18
C TYR A 592 -15.98 -4.79 13.02
N CYS A 593 -15.74 -5.71 13.96
CA CYS A 593 -16.43 -7.01 13.96
C CYS A 593 -17.91 -6.91 14.34
N GLY A 594 -18.40 -5.72 14.74
CA GLY A 594 -19.78 -5.45 15.11
C GLY A 594 -20.21 -6.06 16.47
N ALA A 595 -19.28 -6.55 17.29
CA ALA A 595 -19.59 -7.08 18.62
C ALA A 595 -20.00 -5.96 19.59
N LEU A 596 -19.41 -4.76 19.47
CA LEU A 596 -19.68 -3.64 20.38
C LEU A 596 -21.16 -3.25 20.42
N ASP A 597 -21.89 -3.30 19.32
CA ASP A 597 -23.32 -2.94 19.31
C ASP A 597 -24.17 -3.92 20.10
N ASP A 598 -23.85 -5.22 20.06
CA ASP A 598 -24.54 -6.23 20.84
C ASP A 598 -24.21 -6.08 22.34
N VAL A 599 -22.95 -5.79 22.65
CA VAL A 599 -22.47 -5.52 24.02
C VAL A 599 -23.15 -4.25 24.57
N ARG A 600 -23.17 -3.13 23.84
CA ARG A 600 -23.83 -1.88 24.25
C ARG A 600 -25.31 -2.10 24.55
N ARG A 601 -25.97 -2.96 23.78
CA ARG A 601 -27.37 -3.34 24.02
C ARG A 601 -27.53 -4.12 25.30
N ALA A 602 -26.56 -4.96 25.67
CA ALA A 602 -26.54 -5.70 26.93
C ALA A 602 -26.32 -4.77 28.14
N TYR A 603 -25.37 -3.84 28.05
CA TYR A 603 -25.13 -2.83 29.10
C TYR A 603 -26.34 -1.93 29.34
N ALA A 604 -27.05 -1.48 28.30
CA ALA A 604 -28.25 -0.67 28.43
C ALA A 604 -29.42 -1.37 29.12
N ARG A 605 -29.35 -2.71 29.24
CA ARG A 605 -30.36 -3.52 29.93
C ARG A 605 -30.08 -3.73 31.42
N THR A 606 -28.91 -3.36 31.90
CA THR A 606 -28.57 -3.47 33.34
C THR A 606 -29.47 -2.55 34.18
N ASP A 607 -29.67 -2.92 35.44
CA ASP A 607 -30.51 -2.12 36.34
C ASP A 607 -29.87 -0.78 36.68
N SER A 608 -28.53 -0.72 36.77
CA SER A 608 -27.77 0.52 36.94
C SER A 608 -27.95 1.48 35.76
N ALA A 609 -27.96 0.97 34.52
CA ALA A 609 -28.18 1.78 33.32
C ALA A 609 -29.63 2.30 33.27
N LYS A 610 -30.61 1.45 33.57
CA LYS A 610 -32.04 1.85 33.65
C LYS A 610 -32.28 2.90 34.72
N ALA A 611 -31.69 2.74 35.90
CA ALA A 611 -31.80 3.70 37.00
C ALA A 611 -31.18 5.06 36.64
N ALA A 612 -30.13 5.07 35.82
CA ALA A 612 -29.49 6.27 35.30
C ALA A 612 -30.18 6.84 34.03
N GLY A 613 -31.27 6.21 33.53
CA GLY A 613 -31.99 6.63 32.31
C GLY A 613 -31.17 6.44 31.00
N LEU A 614 -30.13 5.61 31.01
CA LEU A 614 -29.22 5.41 29.88
C LEU A 614 -29.80 4.42 28.87
N LYS A 615 -29.64 4.74 27.59
CA LYS A 615 -30.06 3.92 26.43
C LYS A 615 -28.80 3.41 25.70
N MET A 616 -28.98 2.47 24.76
CA MET A 616 -27.88 1.93 23.93
C MET A 616 -27.02 3.02 23.26
N GLY A 617 -27.65 4.12 22.82
CA GLY A 617 -26.95 5.26 22.20
C GLY A 617 -25.92 5.92 23.13
N ASP A 618 -26.22 6.00 24.44
CA ASP A 618 -25.38 6.66 25.43
C ASP A 618 -24.04 5.95 25.63
N PHE A 619 -23.98 4.65 25.37
CA PHE A 619 -22.78 3.84 25.42
C PHE A 619 -21.89 3.93 24.15
N SER A 620 -22.22 4.82 23.20
CA SER A 620 -21.36 5.08 22.07
C SER A 620 -20.24 6.07 22.44
N TYR A 621 -18.98 5.69 22.32
CA TYR A 621 -17.89 6.65 22.49
C TYR A 621 -17.76 7.63 21.32
N ASN A 622 -18.50 7.45 20.22
CA ASN A 622 -18.54 8.38 19.09
C ASN A 622 -19.57 9.50 19.29
N THR A 623 -20.74 9.18 19.84
CA THR A 623 -21.89 10.11 19.90
C THR A 623 -22.62 10.09 21.23
N GLY A 624 -22.32 9.15 22.14
CA GLY A 624 -23.05 8.93 23.37
C GLY A 624 -22.67 9.90 24.50
N SER A 625 -23.53 10.02 25.51
CA SER A 625 -23.33 10.88 26.68
C SER A 625 -22.25 10.37 27.64
N LEU A 626 -21.87 9.09 27.58
CA LEU A 626 -20.84 8.48 28.39
C LEU A 626 -19.42 8.61 27.80
N ARG A 627 -19.25 9.24 26.64
CA ARG A 627 -17.94 9.46 26.03
C ARG A 627 -17.09 10.41 26.85
N CYS A 628 -15.78 10.30 26.74
CA CYS A 628 -14.85 11.24 27.33
C CYS A 628 -14.98 12.60 26.64
N ALA A 629 -15.24 13.65 27.42
CA ALA A 629 -15.40 15.01 26.91
C ALA A 629 -14.07 15.62 26.44
N THR A 630 -12.95 15.25 27.04
CA THR A 630 -11.63 15.81 26.75
C THR A 630 -11.08 15.37 25.40
N CYS A 631 -11.16 14.07 25.07
CA CYS A 631 -10.71 13.55 23.78
C CYS A 631 -11.86 13.32 22.79
N ASP A 632 -13.06 13.70 23.14
CA ASP A 632 -14.26 13.48 22.33
C ASP A 632 -14.41 12.01 21.84
N GLY A 633 -13.98 11.05 22.67
CA GLY A 633 -14.07 9.62 22.41
C GLY A 633 -12.98 9.03 21.48
N THR A 634 -11.92 9.77 21.16
CA THR A 634 -10.78 9.25 20.40
C THR A 634 -9.84 8.40 21.26
N GLY A 635 -9.82 8.62 22.57
CA GLY A 635 -8.89 7.98 23.52
C GLY A 635 -7.52 8.66 23.54
N GLN A 636 -7.22 9.53 22.60
CA GLN A 636 -5.95 10.23 22.47
C GLN A 636 -6.17 11.70 22.15
N ILE A 637 -5.14 12.51 22.38
CA ILE A 637 -5.07 13.92 22.03
C ILE A 637 -3.89 14.10 21.10
N SER A 638 -4.14 14.64 19.91
CA SER A 638 -3.10 15.05 18.99
C SER A 638 -2.59 16.42 19.39
N LEU A 639 -1.32 16.51 19.70
CA LEU A 639 -0.65 17.77 19.99
C LEU A 639 -0.02 18.29 18.71
N ASP A 640 -0.61 19.39 18.18
CA ASP A 640 0.04 20.18 17.12
C ASP A 640 1.25 20.91 17.74
N VAL A 641 2.42 20.33 17.60
CA VAL A 641 3.67 20.94 18.02
C VAL A 641 4.27 21.62 16.80
N GLN A 642 4.17 22.96 16.72
CA GLN A 642 4.75 23.75 15.63
C GLN A 642 6.13 23.23 15.25
N PHE A 643 6.30 22.83 13.98
CA PHE A 643 7.53 22.28 13.38
C PHE A 643 7.91 20.82 13.74
N LEU A 644 7.04 20.06 14.42
CA LEU A 644 7.17 18.61 14.61
C LEU A 644 5.96 17.90 14.02
N PRO A 645 6.07 16.61 13.68
CA PRO A 645 4.88 15.80 13.39
C PRO A 645 3.94 15.82 14.59
N ASP A 646 2.63 15.78 14.33
CA ASP A 646 1.63 15.67 15.38
C ASP A 646 1.97 14.48 16.29
N VAL A 647 2.01 14.74 17.59
CA VAL A 647 2.28 13.71 18.60
C VAL A 647 0.97 13.32 19.26
N ASP A 648 0.55 12.10 19.04
CA ASP A 648 -0.61 11.51 19.68
C ASP A 648 -0.22 11.00 21.08
N ILE A 649 -0.86 11.56 22.11
CA ILE A 649 -0.71 11.10 23.51
C ILE A 649 -2.03 10.51 24.00
N ALA A 650 -1.94 9.51 24.89
CA ALA A 650 -3.11 9.01 25.59
C ALA A 650 -3.83 10.15 26.31
N CYS A 651 -5.16 10.20 26.20
CA CYS A 651 -5.94 11.24 26.87
C CYS A 651 -5.70 11.20 28.38
N PRO A 652 -5.33 12.31 29.03
CA PRO A 652 -5.01 12.32 30.46
C PRO A 652 -6.20 12.01 31.38
N ASP A 653 -7.44 12.23 30.89
CA ASP A 653 -8.64 11.98 31.67
C ASP A 653 -9.17 10.56 31.55
N CYS A 654 -9.16 10.00 30.36
CA CYS A 654 -9.70 8.64 30.15
C CYS A 654 -8.62 7.56 29.96
N HIS A 655 -7.35 7.93 29.95
CA HIS A 655 -6.20 7.05 29.79
C HIS A 655 -6.34 6.05 28.63
N GLY A 656 -6.92 6.50 27.50
CA GLY A 656 -7.15 5.68 26.30
C GLY A 656 -8.50 4.95 26.27
N SER A 657 -9.27 4.89 27.35
CA SER A 657 -10.54 4.14 27.41
C SER A 657 -11.67 4.71 26.54
N ARG A 658 -11.55 5.95 26.07
CA ARG A 658 -12.53 6.69 25.25
C ARG A 658 -13.79 7.13 26.00
N TYR A 659 -13.97 6.71 27.24
CA TYR A 659 -15.15 6.97 28.07
C TYR A 659 -14.85 7.89 29.25
N GLY A 660 -15.83 8.64 29.67
CA GLY A 660 -15.78 9.40 30.90
C GLY A 660 -16.01 8.51 32.15
N THR A 661 -15.68 9.02 33.34
CA THR A 661 -15.79 8.30 34.61
C THR A 661 -17.20 7.81 34.95
N ALA A 662 -18.25 8.43 34.37
CA ALA A 662 -19.63 7.97 34.51
C ALA A 662 -19.87 6.57 33.94
N ALA A 663 -19.13 6.17 32.89
CA ALA A 663 -19.25 4.86 32.27
C ALA A 663 -18.74 3.73 33.19
N GLU A 664 -17.78 4.02 34.06
CA GLU A 664 -17.22 3.06 35.03
C GLU A 664 -18.19 2.62 36.10
N LYS A 665 -19.22 3.46 36.36
CA LYS A 665 -20.27 3.18 37.35
C LYS A 665 -21.29 2.17 36.85
N ILE A 666 -21.40 2.00 35.53
CA ILE A 666 -22.32 1.04 34.92
C ILE A 666 -21.58 -0.27 34.72
N ARG A 667 -21.86 -1.22 35.56
CA ARG A 667 -21.23 -2.54 35.55
C ARG A 667 -22.20 -3.63 35.14
N ARG A 668 -21.67 -4.64 34.47
CA ARG A 668 -22.43 -5.82 34.04
C ARG A 668 -21.63 -7.08 34.39
N SER A 669 -22.25 -8.05 34.97
CA SER A 669 -21.78 -9.44 35.07
C SER A 669 -22.54 -10.32 34.08
N GLU A 670 -21.95 -11.45 33.73
CA GLU A 670 -22.64 -12.53 33.04
C GLU A 670 -23.85 -13.01 33.86
N LYS A 671 -24.87 -13.49 33.17
CA LYS A 671 -26.06 -14.00 33.83
C LYS A 671 -25.72 -15.20 34.74
N GLY A 672 -25.84 -15.02 36.04
CA GLY A 672 -25.54 -16.05 37.07
C GLY A 672 -24.13 -15.98 37.65
N ALA A 673 -23.28 -15.09 37.18
CA ALA A 673 -21.97 -14.81 37.77
C ALA A 673 -22.11 -13.91 39.01
N PRO A 674 -21.20 -14.00 39.99
CA PRO A 674 -21.22 -13.17 41.20
C PRO A 674 -20.89 -11.69 40.86
N ASP A 675 -21.48 -10.76 41.61
CA ASP A 675 -21.37 -9.30 41.35
C ASP A 675 -19.92 -8.76 41.40
N ASN A 676 -19.00 -9.48 42.08
CA ASN A 676 -17.59 -9.10 42.13
C ASN A 676 -16.87 -9.26 40.76
N GLN A 677 -17.46 -9.96 39.81
CA GLN A 677 -16.94 -10.12 38.43
C GLN A 677 -17.57 -9.13 37.47
N ALA A 678 -18.42 -8.21 37.91
CA ALA A 678 -19.04 -7.22 37.10
C ALA A 678 -18.02 -6.21 36.52
N LEU A 679 -17.95 -6.11 35.19
CA LEU A 679 -17.08 -5.19 34.49
C LEU A 679 -17.84 -3.97 33.96
N SER A 680 -17.22 -2.80 33.95
CA SER A 680 -17.70 -1.67 33.16
C SER A 680 -17.36 -1.84 31.69
N LEU A 681 -18.05 -1.12 30.80
CA LEU A 681 -17.76 -1.20 29.36
C LEU A 681 -16.32 -0.75 29.01
N PRO A 682 -15.75 0.33 29.60
CA PRO A 682 -14.34 0.65 29.45
C PRO A 682 -13.39 -0.49 29.80
N HIS A 683 -13.63 -1.17 30.94
CA HIS A 683 -12.81 -2.30 31.35
C HIS A 683 -12.94 -3.51 30.43
N LEU A 684 -14.16 -3.81 29.94
CA LEU A 684 -14.36 -4.88 28.96
C LEU A 684 -13.59 -4.59 27.64
N LEU A 685 -13.58 -3.34 27.20
CA LEU A 685 -12.84 -2.97 25.97
C LEU A 685 -11.32 -2.99 26.14
N ALA A 686 -10.81 -2.94 27.37
CA ALA A 686 -9.41 -3.08 27.66
C ALA A 686 -8.93 -4.55 27.67
N LEU A 687 -9.86 -5.52 27.70
CA LEU A 687 -9.54 -6.94 27.64
C LEU A 687 -9.20 -7.35 26.20
N SER A 688 -8.37 -8.39 26.09
CA SER A 688 -8.19 -9.12 24.82
C SER A 688 -9.49 -9.84 24.44
N VAL A 689 -9.58 -10.28 23.19
CA VAL A 689 -10.71 -11.09 22.71
C VAL A 689 -10.89 -12.33 23.57
N ASP A 690 -9.79 -13.04 23.89
CA ASP A 690 -9.80 -14.25 24.67
C ASP A 690 -10.26 -14.02 26.12
N GLU A 691 -9.76 -12.95 26.74
CA GLU A 691 -10.17 -12.57 28.09
C GLU A 691 -11.64 -12.10 28.13
N ALA A 692 -12.15 -11.49 27.05
CA ALA A 692 -13.51 -10.98 26.98
C ALA A 692 -14.56 -12.05 26.70
N LEU A 693 -14.19 -13.16 26.04
CA LEU A 693 -15.11 -14.24 25.67
C LEU A 693 -15.96 -14.76 26.86
N PRO A 694 -15.41 -15.06 28.03
CA PRO A 694 -16.19 -15.50 29.18
C PRO A 694 -17.20 -14.45 29.64
N HIS A 695 -16.87 -13.16 29.55
CA HIS A 695 -17.72 -12.07 30.03
C HIS A 695 -18.90 -11.73 29.12
N VAL A 696 -18.93 -12.28 27.90
CA VAL A 696 -20.01 -12.08 26.92
C VAL A 696 -20.72 -13.37 26.52
N ALA A 697 -20.49 -14.49 27.23
CA ALA A 697 -21.05 -15.79 26.89
C ALA A 697 -22.60 -15.79 26.82
N ASP A 698 -23.26 -14.97 27.64
CA ASP A 698 -24.72 -14.79 27.63
C ASP A 698 -25.21 -13.80 26.54
N VAL A 699 -24.30 -13.12 25.83
CA VAL A 699 -24.60 -12.23 24.69
C VAL A 699 -24.26 -12.97 23.39
N LYS A 700 -25.09 -13.96 23.03
CA LYS A 700 -24.83 -14.92 21.96
C LYS A 700 -24.19 -14.33 20.70
N LYS A 701 -24.71 -13.23 20.15
CA LYS A 701 -24.19 -12.59 18.93
C LYS A 701 -22.79 -11.99 19.11
N ALA A 702 -22.50 -11.41 20.28
CA ALA A 702 -21.17 -10.89 20.58
C ALA A 702 -20.20 -12.05 20.79
N HIS A 703 -20.62 -13.08 21.52
CA HIS A 703 -19.79 -14.27 21.75
C HIS A 703 -19.41 -14.96 20.44
N GLU A 704 -20.36 -15.20 19.52
CA GLU A 704 -20.11 -15.81 18.20
C GLU A 704 -19.08 -14.99 17.40
N LYS A 705 -19.17 -13.66 17.40
CA LYS A 705 -18.23 -12.79 16.70
C LYS A 705 -16.84 -12.81 17.34
N LEU A 706 -16.74 -12.79 18.66
CA LEU A 706 -15.47 -12.89 19.35
C LEU A 706 -14.83 -14.28 19.20
N GLN A 707 -15.66 -15.33 19.20
CA GLN A 707 -15.17 -16.69 18.90
C GLN A 707 -14.58 -16.77 17.51
N THR A 708 -15.22 -16.16 16.51
CA THR A 708 -14.65 -16.06 15.15
C THR A 708 -13.29 -15.38 15.13
N LEU A 709 -13.11 -14.30 15.91
CA LEU A 709 -11.79 -13.65 16.04
C LEU A 709 -10.76 -14.56 16.70
N HIS A 710 -11.14 -15.28 17.75
CA HIS A 710 -10.29 -16.28 18.39
C HIS A 710 -9.84 -17.34 17.38
N ASP A 711 -10.79 -17.95 16.65
CA ASP A 711 -10.54 -19.02 15.67
C ASP A 711 -9.62 -18.55 14.52
N LEU A 712 -9.64 -17.24 14.21
CA LEU A 712 -8.75 -16.58 13.25
C LEU A 712 -7.36 -16.24 13.83
N GLY A 713 -7.06 -16.66 15.07
CA GLY A 713 -5.79 -16.35 15.75
C GLY A 713 -5.63 -14.86 16.12
N LEU A 714 -6.75 -14.16 16.34
CA LEU A 714 -6.79 -12.76 16.79
C LEU A 714 -7.17 -12.62 18.27
N GLY A 715 -7.13 -13.72 19.01
CA GLY A 715 -7.53 -13.78 20.43
C GLY A 715 -6.77 -12.82 21.34
N TYR A 716 -5.54 -12.50 21.00
CA TYR A 716 -4.68 -11.59 21.76
C TYR A 716 -4.98 -10.10 21.56
N LEU A 717 -5.72 -9.71 20.51
CA LEU A 717 -6.04 -8.30 20.26
C LEU A 717 -6.98 -7.75 21.31
N THR A 718 -6.73 -6.52 21.78
CA THR A 718 -7.66 -5.86 22.70
C THR A 718 -8.90 -5.36 21.96
N LEU A 719 -10.08 -5.49 22.57
CA LEU A 719 -11.33 -5.05 21.97
C LEU A 719 -11.35 -3.55 21.61
N GLY A 720 -10.69 -2.75 22.43
CA GLY A 720 -10.57 -1.28 22.27
C GLY A 720 -9.44 -0.83 21.36
N GLU A 721 -8.63 -1.74 20.83
CA GLU A 721 -7.51 -1.41 19.96
C GLU A 721 -8.00 -0.76 18.66
N SER A 722 -7.33 0.31 18.26
CA SER A 722 -7.72 1.06 17.06
C SER A 722 -7.31 0.33 15.78
N THR A 723 -8.24 0.20 14.83
CA THR A 723 -7.98 -0.55 13.58
C THR A 723 -6.82 -0.02 12.73
N PRO A 724 -6.48 1.29 12.71
CA PRO A 724 -5.27 1.76 12.03
C PRO A 724 -3.94 1.29 12.63
N ALA A 725 -3.95 0.84 13.89
CA ALA A 725 -2.74 0.35 14.58
C ALA A 725 -2.42 -1.11 14.26
N LEU A 726 -3.36 -1.83 13.65
CA LEU A 726 -3.21 -3.25 13.32
C LEU A 726 -2.16 -3.48 12.22
N SER A 727 -1.42 -4.57 12.32
CA SER A 727 -0.56 -5.07 11.25
C SER A 727 -1.36 -5.46 10.00
N GLY A 728 -0.68 -5.69 8.86
CA GLY A 728 -1.36 -6.10 7.63
C GLY A 728 -2.15 -7.39 7.76
N GLY A 729 -1.54 -8.41 8.33
CA GLY A 729 -2.18 -9.70 8.54
C GLY A 729 -3.34 -9.65 9.55
N GLU A 730 -3.21 -8.88 10.64
CA GLU A 730 -4.31 -8.65 11.59
C GLU A 730 -5.51 -7.96 10.93
N ALA A 731 -5.25 -6.92 10.13
CA ALA A 731 -6.29 -6.22 9.39
C ALA A 731 -7.01 -7.15 8.40
N GLN A 732 -6.28 -7.98 7.66
CA GLN A 732 -6.88 -8.98 6.76
C GLN A 732 -7.77 -9.98 7.49
N ARG A 733 -7.26 -10.58 8.58
CA ARG A 733 -8.03 -11.54 9.37
C ARG A 733 -9.25 -10.91 10.03
N LEU A 734 -9.16 -9.64 10.46
CA LEU A 734 -10.30 -8.90 10.99
C LEU A 734 -11.35 -8.58 9.89
N LYS A 735 -10.92 -8.26 8.66
CA LYS A 735 -11.84 -8.13 7.51
C LYS A 735 -12.54 -9.45 7.22
N LEU A 736 -11.82 -10.56 7.20
CA LEU A 736 -12.41 -11.88 7.01
C LEU A 736 -13.45 -12.20 8.07
N ALA A 737 -13.16 -11.95 9.35
CA ALA A 737 -14.11 -12.15 10.46
C ALA A 737 -15.45 -11.45 10.20
N SER A 738 -15.43 -10.27 9.61
CA SER A 738 -16.65 -9.50 9.32
C SER A 738 -17.51 -10.11 8.21
N GLU A 739 -16.94 -10.95 7.34
CA GLU A 739 -17.62 -11.61 6.22
C GLU A 739 -18.07 -13.04 6.54
N MET A 740 -17.51 -13.71 7.55
CA MET A 740 -17.80 -15.12 7.89
C MET A 740 -19.22 -15.40 8.37
N GLY A 741 -20.00 -14.38 8.73
CA GLY A 741 -21.39 -14.55 9.18
C GLY A 741 -22.44 -14.73 8.06
N ARG A 742 -22.04 -14.80 6.79
CA ARG A 742 -22.93 -14.88 5.62
C ARG A 742 -22.81 -16.25 4.96
N GLY A 743 -23.81 -16.66 4.14
CA GLY A 743 -23.70 -17.90 3.34
C GLY A 743 -22.48 -17.82 2.39
N GLN A 744 -21.72 -18.92 2.25
CA GLN A 744 -20.40 -18.91 1.61
C GLN A 744 -20.38 -19.54 0.20
N ALA A 745 -21.34 -20.45 -0.10
CA ALA A 745 -21.33 -21.23 -1.32
C ALA A 745 -21.44 -20.43 -2.65
N ASP A 746 -21.93 -19.18 -2.57
CA ASP A 746 -22.06 -18.25 -3.70
C ASP A 746 -20.96 -17.16 -3.73
N ALA A 747 -19.91 -17.34 -2.95
CA ALA A 747 -18.86 -16.34 -2.76
C ALA A 747 -17.49 -16.80 -3.26
N VAL A 748 -16.79 -15.87 -3.90
CA VAL A 748 -15.34 -15.97 -4.13
C VAL A 748 -14.66 -15.03 -3.13
N PHE A 749 -13.74 -15.57 -2.33
CA PHE A 749 -12.86 -14.82 -1.47
C PHE A 749 -11.50 -14.69 -2.12
N VAL A 750 -11.02 -13.49 -2.24
CA VAL A 750 -9.70 -13.20 -2.80
C VAL A 750 -8.83 -12.60 -1.73
N PHE A 751 -7.66 -13.19 -1.50
CA PHE A 751 -6.65 -12.74 -0.55
C PHE A 751 -5.38 -12.33 -1.29
N ASP A 752 -4.79 -11.20 -0.86
CA ASP A 752 -3.53 -10.71 -1.38
C ASP A 752 -2.44 -10.86 -0.31
N GLU A 753 -1.55 -11.82 -0.51
CA GLU A 753 -0.41 -12.17 0.34
C GLU A 753 -0.77 -12.28 1.85
N PRO A 754 -1.72 -13.15 2.24
CA PRO A 754 -2.19 -13.22 3.62
C PRO A 754 -1.20 -13.86 4.61
N THR A 755 -0.13 -14.51 4.14
CA THR A 755 0.91 -15.09 4.99
C THR A 755 1.99 -14.07 5.41
N ILE A 756 1.91 -12.83 4.91
CA ILE A 756 2.86 -11.78 5.26
C ILE A 756 2.94 -11.62 6.79
N GLY A 757 4.16 -11.70 7.32
CA GLY A 757 4.43 -11.50 8.74
C GLY A 757 3.95 -12.64 9.64
N LEU A 758 3.62 -13.80 9.07
CA LEU A 758 3.17 -14.96 9.83
C LEU A 758 4.32 -15.94 10.09
N HIS A 759 4.41 -16.39 11.33
CA HIS A 759 5.21 -17.55 11.70
C HIS A 759 4.62 -18.82 11.05
N PRO A 760 5.41 -19.87 10.73
CA PRO A 760 4.88 -21.12 10.16
C PRO A 760 3.69 -21.71 10.92
N ARG A 761 3.69 -21.64 12.27
CA ARG A 761 2.56 -22.05 13.11
C ARG A 761 1.29 -21.21 12.86
N ASP A 762 1.43 -19.91 12.59
CA ASP A 762 0.29 -19.04 12.27
C ASP A 762 -0.24 -19.32 10.87
N VAL A 763 0.62 -19.77 9.93
CA VAL A 763 0.22 -20.23 8.59
C VAL A 763 -0.67 -21.47 8.68
N GLU A 764 -0.38 -22.41 9.59
CA GLU A 764 -1.24 -23.59 9.85
C GLU A 764 -2.65 -23.15 10.29
N THR A 765 -2.73 -22.19 11.22
CA THR A 765 -4.03 -21.64 11.66
C THR A 765 -4.79 -21.02 10.50
N LEU A 766 -4.11 -20.25 9.63
CA LEU A 766 -4.71 -19.62 8.46
C LEU A 766 -5.21 -20.66 7.44
N LEU A 767 -4.44 -21.71 7.19
CA LEU A 767 -4.85 -22.83 6.33
C LEU A 767 -6.10 -23.54 6.88
N GLY A 768 -6.21 -23.71 8.20
CA GLY A 768 -7.42 -24.23 8.86
C GLY A 768 -8.65 -23.35 8.60
N VAL A 769 -8.50 -22.05 8.63
CA VAL A 769 -9.57 -21.09 8.29
C VAL A 769 -10.00 -21.21 6.82
N PHE A 770 -9.05 -21.30 5.89
CA PHE A 770 -9.37 -21.48 4.48
C PHE A 770 -10.03 -22.83 4.20
N GLN A 771 -9.59 -23.89 4.89
CA GLN A 771 -10.24 -25.19 4.82
C GLN A 771 -11.71 -25.07 5.23
N HIS A 772 -12.00 -24.38 6.34
CA HIS A 772 -13.37 -24.17 6.80
C HIS A 772 -14.23 -23.39 5.78
N LEU A 773 -13.69 -22.35 5.13
CA LEU A 773 -14.39 -21.63 4.06
C LEU A 773 -14.71 -22.54 2.86
N VAL A 774 -13.75 -23.36 2.44
CA VAL A 774 -13.91 -24.33 1.33
C VAL A 774 -14.96 -25.39 1.68
N GLU A 775 -14.98 -25.90 2.92
CA GLU A 775 -15.99 -26.84 3.40
C GLU A 775 -17.39 -26.23 3.43
N GLN A 776 -17.51 -24.92 3.60
CA GLN A 776 -18.78 -24.19 3.47
C GLN A 776 -19.15 -23.86 2.01
N GLY A 777 -18.38 -24.35 1.04
CA GLY A 777 -18.61 -24.21 -0.39
C GLY A 777 -18.03 -22.93 -1.02
N ALA A 778 -17.26 -22.12 -0.28
CA ALA A 778 -16.60 -20.94 -0.82
C ALA A 778 -15.48 -21.32 -1.81
N THR A 779 -15.29 -20.50 -2.84
CA THR A 779 -14.06 -20.53 -3.65
C THR A 779 -13.07 -19.53 -3.06
N VAL A 780 -11.85 -19.98 -2.75
CA VAL A 780 -10.82 -19.15 -2.12
C VAL A 780 -9.65 -19.00 -3.07
N VAL A 781 -9.37 -17.78 -3.52
CA VAL A 781 -8.24 -17.44 -4.41
C VAL A 781 -7.23 -16.63 -3.62
N VAL A 782 -5.99 -17.07 -3.58
CA VAL A 782 -4.94 -16.45 -2.78
C VAL A 782 -3.74 -16.13 -3.66
N VAL A 783 -3.35 -14.86 -3.73
CA VAL A 783 -2.07 -14.46 -4.32
C VAL A 783 -0.99 -14.71 -3.29
N GLU A 784 -0.02 -15.58 -3.57
CA GLU A 784 0.95 -16.01 -2.58
C GLU A 784 2.35 -16.34 -3.13
N HIS A 785 3.34 -16.21 -2.22
CA HIS A 785 4.74 -16.57 -2.46
C HIS A 785 5.26 -17.60 -1.45
N ASP A 786 4.55 -17.81 -0.34
CA ASP A 786 4.90 -18.80 0.66
C ASP A 786 4.77 -20.22 0.09
N LEU A 787 5.88 -20.97 0.13
CA LEU A 787 5.93 -22.31 -0.50
C LEU A 787 5.13 -23.33 0.29
N ASP A 788 5.08 -23.23 1.62
CA ASP A 788 4.30 -24.13 2.46
C ASP A 788 2.80 -23.92 2.22
N PHE A 789 2.38 -22.66 2.02
CA PHE A 789 1.02 -22.33 1.63
C PHE A 789 0.68 -22.88 0.22
N ILE A 790 1.53 -22.63 -0.77
CA ILE A 790 1.32 -23.06 -2.17
C ILE A 790 1.23 -24.60 -2.23
N ALA A 791 2.08 -25.32 -1.47
CA ALA A 791 2.06 -26.78 -1.39
C ALA A 791 0.76 -27.33 -0.78
N ASN A 792 0.03 -26.53 -0.02
CA ASN A 792 -1.25 -26.84 0.60
C ASN A 792 -2.48 -26.41 -0.21
N ALA A 793 -2.31 -25.74 -1.36
CA ALA A 793 -3.43 -25.39 -2.24
C ALA A 793 -4.00 -26.63 -2.96
N ASP A 794 -5.29 -26.58 -3.33
CA ASP A 794 -5.88 -27.61 -4.20
C ASP A 794 -5.41 -27.41 -5.65
N TYR A 795 -5.37 -26.14 -6.08
CA TYR A 795 -5.03 -25.75 -7.44
C TYR A 795 -4.10 -24.55 -7.43
N VAL A 796 -3.12 -24.53 -8.32
CA VAL A 796 -2.13 -23.45 -8.44
C VAL A 796 -2.17 -22.88 -9.85
N ILE A 797 -2.11 -21.56 -9.95
CA ILE A 797 -1.96 -20.81 -11.19
C ILE A 797 -0.60 -20.10 -11.10
N ASP A 798 0.38 -20.54 -11.90
CA ASP A 798 1.72 -19.97 -11.90
C ASP A 798 1.90 -18.97 -13.04
N MET A 799 2.24 -17.74 -12.68
CA MET A 799 2.44 -16.61 -13.58
C MET A 799 3.93 -16.35 -13.82
N GLY A 800 4.32 -16.18 -15.09
CA GLY A 800 5.73 -15.95 -15.38
C GLY A 800 6.02 -15.83 -16.88
N PRO A 801 7.20 -16.33 -17.32
CA PRO A 801 8.30 -16.89 -16.51
C PRO A 801 9.11 -15.82 -15.74
N GLN A 802 9.01 -14.54 -16.13
CA GLN A 802 9.74 -13.41 -15.54
C GLN A 802 8.77 -12.28 -15.18
N GLY A 803 9.31 -11.18 -14.63
CA GLY A 803 8.55 -9.94 -14.43
C GLY A 803 8.49 -9.08 -15.70
N GLY A 804 7.56 -8.11 -15.73
CA GLY A 804 7.43 -7.12 -16.80
C GLY A 804 7.05 -7.68 -18.17
N LYS A 805 7.61 -7.13 -19.24
CA LYS A 805 7.28 -7.47 -20.63
C LYS A 805 7.59 -8.93 -21.01
N ALA A 806 8.59 -9.53 -20.34
CA ALA A 806 8.97 -10.93 -20.55
C ALA A 806 8.07 -11.91 -19.79
N GLY A 807 7.29 -11.42 -18.84
CA GLY A 807 6.30 -12.17 -18.07
C GLY A 807 4.88 -12.04 -18.61
N GLY A 808 3.93 -12.05 -17.70
CA GLY A 808 2.51 -11.83 -17.98
C GLY A 808 1.81 -13.00 -18.65
N ARG A 809 2.37 -14.22 -18.57
CA ARG A 809 1.76 -15.43 -19.09
C ARG A 809 1.41 -16.38 -17.94
N ILE A 810 0.37 -17.14 -18.13
CA ILE A 810 0.12 -18.32 -17.31
C ILE A 810 1.08 -19.40 -17.80
N VAL A 811 2.05 -19.78 -16.96
CA VAL A 811 3.10 -20.77 -17.28
C VAL A 811 2.56 -22.18 -17.06
N ALA A 812 1.82 -22.37 -15.95
CA ALA A 812 1.24 -23.64 -15.60
C ALA A 812 0.00 -23.45 -14.72
N CYS A 813 -0.93 -24.41 -14.82
CA CYS A 813 -2.08 -24.55 -13.94
C CYS A 813 -2.23 -26.02 -13.58
N GLY A 814 -2.57 -26.30 -12.33
CA GLY A 814 -2.77 -27.69 -11.87
C GLY A 814 -2.56 -27.85 -10.38
N THR A 815 -2.39 -29.08 -9.92
CA THR A 815 -2.03 -29.38 -8.53
C THR A 815 -0.60 -28.90 -8.22
N PRO A 816 -0.23 -28.70 -6.95
CA PRO A 816 1.14 -28.36 -6.58
C PRO A 816 2.19 -29.30 -7.16
N GLU A 817 1.89 -30.61 -7.26
CA GLU A 817 2.77 -31.63 -7.86
C GLU A 817 2.97 -31.43 -9.36
N GLU A 818 1.91 -31.07 -10.08
CA GLU A 818 1.98 -30.77 -11.51
C GLU A 818 2.81 -29.49 -11.76
N ILE A 819 2.70 -28.49 -10.88
CA ILE A 819 3.54 -27.28 -10.94
C ILE A 819 4.99 -27.61 -10.66
N ALA A 820 5.28 -28.44 -9.63
CA ALA A 820 6.64 -28.87 -9.27
C ALA A 820 7.31 -29.66 -10.41
N ALA A 821 6.53 -30.45 -11.16
CA ALA A 821 7.00 -31.20 -12.31
C ALA A 821 7.25 -30.34 -13.58
N ASN A 822 6.71 -29.12 -13.64
CA ASN A 822 6.81 -28.24 -14.80
C ASN A 822 8.16 -27.52 -14.83
N GLN A 823 8.99 -27.79 -15.84
CA GLN A 823 10.33 -27.18 -15.99
C GLN A 823 10.32 -25.66 -16.27
N GLU A 824 9.24 -25.14 -16.84
CA GLU A 824 9.08 -23.71 -17.11
C GLU A 824 8.66 -22.93 -15.85
N SER A 825 8.08 -23.60 -14.85
CA SER A 825 7.69 -23.00 -13.59
C SER A 825 8.90 -22.67 -12.73
N ILE A 826 9.11 -21.38 -12.45
CA ILE A 826 10.14 -20.96 -11.51
C ILE A 826 9.71 -21.33 -10.09
N THR A 827 8.44 -21.12 -9.74
CA THR A 827 7.89 -21.50 -8.43
C THR A 827 8.03 -23.01 -8.20
N GLY A 828 7.72 -23.83 -9.21
CA GLY A 828 7.81 -25.29 -9.13
C GLY A 828 9.19 -25.81 -8.72
N ARG A 829 10.27 -25.14 -9.13
CA ARG A 829 11.65 -25.50 -8.76
C ARG A 829 11.92 -25.38 -7.25
N TYR A 830 11.17 -24.57 -6.54
CA TYR A 830 11.32 -24.34 -5.10
C TYR A 830 10.30 -25.13 -4.26
N LEU A 831 9.24 -25.66 -4.87
CA LEU A 831 8.30 -26.55 -4.19
C LEU A 831 9.01 -27.88 -3.91
N GLY A 832 9.43 -28.12 -2.69
CA GLY A 832 10.13 -29.34 -2.28
C GLY A 832 9.17 -30.54 -2.09
N ILE A 833 8.29 -30.82 -3.10
CA ILE A 833 7.25 -31.88 -3.07
C ILE A 833 7.72 -33.06 -3.88
#